data_e3197d71dc724722c4dd34c46e6be357
#
_entry.id   e3197d71dc724722c4dd34c46e6be357
#
_cell.length_a   1.000
_cell.length_b   1.000
_cell.length_c   1.000
_cell.angle_alpha   90.00
_cell.angle_beta   90.00
_cell.angle_gamma   90.00
#
_symmetry.space_group_name_H-M   'P 1'
#
loop_
_entity.id
_entity.type
_entity.pdbx_description
1 polymer ?
#
loop_
_entity_poly.entity_id
_entity_poly.type
_entity_poly.pdbx_seq_one_letter_code
_entity_poly.pdbx_strand_id
1 'polypeptide(L)'
;MIWYRYAWLGLLLLLLAPRARATHIVGGELDLQHQSGNQYRLTLTLYFDAVNGSSGALDNDATAGIFERGTNRRVRDVTLPLVGNTFVPYTSVACAIGSLSTRKLVYSSLIEMTPAQYGAASGYYVAVERCCRNGVINNIVLPGDAGQTYYLEFPAVVRNGQAFRNSSPRIFPPLSDYACINELFYFDFGGQDADGDSLVYEMATPLNGHANTLTPRPGQAQPAPYREITWQTGLSVSNQMPGAPTLSVDRSTGRLTVRPTRQGLFVFAVKCLEYRRGVKIGEVRRDFQLLVISCPRNQTPQLTVRPPGPPRGTYREGRDTLRLLPGQNRCLRLNFTDIDPASALQLELRAINFAQNLVPAPTLRQGTVRAPGQPDTLTSEICFPACFSSGGKVFLLDVIVADNGCSLPRRDTVRVAFTADAPPNQLPTVALVGGPATLPVQAQVGDVLEFEVQGLDADLDAVTLELTGRGFTPAQVGAQLVAVSSAPGRTVARFRWQVDCRAVERGLHEFQLVAAANPCQQRQASATLLLPVQVNYRNTAPRLASTFPPASPNPADPPVLIRLPIGGVYEATLDGTDADLDGLTLTAVGTNFELAAMGMSMSSRGAPGSTTGKFVWQATCAGVGQEPLEVTFTLADNTCRPVPQQRVVHFAVERPTAPEFVPPNVFTPNNDGRNDYFELPTLPPDFCEQRFASVSVFSRWGNKVYQSADRAFRWNGKGVPEGVYYYLVEYTDGRSFKGTVTVIP
;
A
#
# COMPACT_ATOMS: atom_id res chain seq x y z
N MET A 1 -55.26 63.35 -30.61
CA MET A 1 -54.89 62.39 -31.66
C MET A 1 -53.46 61.90 -31.68
N ILE A 2 -52.57 62.52 -30.98
CA ILE A 2 -51.08 62.13 -30.92
C ILE A 2 -50.84 60.95 -29.99
N TRP A 3 -51.54 60.81 -28.89
CA TRP A 3 -51.33 59.76 -27.87
C TRP A 3 -51.68 58.32 -28.36
N TYR A 4 -52.63 58.17 -29.23
CA TYR A 4 -53.03 56.90 -29.86
C TYR A 4 -51.96 56.34 -30.80
N ARG A 5 -51.16 57.17 -31.43
CA ARG A 5 -50.07 56.72 -32.35
C ARG A 5 -48.88 56.15 -31.57
N TYR A 6 -48.56 56.66 -30.41
CA TYR A 6 -47.46 56.11 -29.56
C TYR A 6 -47.87 54.84 -28.88
N ALA A 7 -49.15 54.68 -28.51
CA ALA A 7 -49.62 53.41 -27.92
C ALA A 7 -49.56 52.25 -28.93
N TRP A 8 -49.88 52.49 -30.23
CA TRP A 8 -49.72 51.46 -31.24
C TRP A 8 -48.26 51.19 -31.61
N LEU A 9 -47.36 52.16 -31.56
CA LEU A 9 -45.94 51.96 -31.77
C LEU A 9 -45.34 51.18 -30.59
N GLY A 10 -45.75 51.42 -29.36
CA GLY A 10 -45.33 50.64 -28.17
C GLY A 10 -45.84 49.20 -28.22
N LEU A 11 -47.08 48.97 -28.70
CA LEU A 11 -47.61 47.61 -28.87
C LEU A 11 -46.93 46.87 -30.03
N LEU A 12 -46.52 47.55 -31.08
CA LEU A 12 -45.77 46.97 -32.23
C LEU A 12 -44.33 46.59 -31.80
N LEU A 13 -43.69 47.41 -30.97
CA LEU A 13 -42.36 47.12 -30.38
C LEU A 13 -42.37 45.95 -29.39
N LEU A 14 -43.45 45.74 -28.66
CA LEU A 14 -43.66 44.57 -27.77
C LEU A 14 -43.88 43.28 -28.59
N LEU A 15 -44.40 43.37 -29.82
CA LEU A 15 -44.55 42.22 -30.73
C LEU A 15 -43.27 41.84 -31.47
N LEU A 16 -42.24 42.72 -31.44
CA LEU A 16 -40.91 42.52 -32.04
C LEU A 16 -39.85 42.11 -31.02
N ALA A 17 -40.22 41.90 -29.78
CA ALA A 17 -39.25 41.35 -28.80
C ALA A 17 -38.77 39.99 -29.33
N PRO A 18 -37.48 39.84 -29.60
CA PRO A 18 -36.95 38.53 -30.01
C PRO A 18 -37.28 37.55 -28.91
N ARG A 19 -38.09 36.53 -29.23
CA ARG A 19 -38.28 35.40 -28.30
C ARG A 19 -36.92 34.79 -28.09
N ALA A 20 -36.35 35.00 -26.92
CA ALA A 20 -35.13 34.32 -26.52
C ALA A 20 -35.41 32.81 -26.52
N ARG A 21 -35.10 32.15 -27.63
CA ARG A 21 -35.16 30.68 -27.72
C ARG A 21 -33.92 30.14 -27.01
N ALA A 22 -34.14 29.47 -25.90
CA ALA A 22 -33.08 28.75 -25.22
C ALA A 22 -32.71 27.52 -26.06
N THR A 23 -31.74 27.68 -26.94
CA THR A 23 -31.35 26.62 -27.88
C THR A 23 -29.84 26.42 -27.83
N HIS A 24 -29.42 25.19 -28.09
CA HIS A 24 -28.06 24.77 -28.45
C HIS A 24 -27.35 23.88 -27.43
N ILE A 25 -28.11 23.05 -26.69
CA ILE A 25 -27.54 21.83 -26.10
C ILE A 25 -27.43 20.80 -27.24
N VAL A 26 -26.22 20.36 -27.53
CA VAL A 26 -25.88 19.41 -28.59
C VAL A 26 -26.25 17.99 -28.20
N GLY A 27 -26.19 17.70 -26.90
CA GLY A 27 -26.48 16.38 -26.35
C GLY A 27 -26.11 16.27 -24.88
N GLY A 28 -26.19 15.06 -24.36
CA GLY A 28 -25.82 14.78 -22.99
C GLY A 28 -26.10 13.37 -22.53
N GLU A 29 -25.66 13.08 -21.33
CA GLU A 29 -25.87 11.81 -20.61
C GLU A 29 -25.87 12.01 -19.11
N LEU A 30 -26.41 11.00 -18.41
CA LEU A 30 -26.34 10.86 -16.95
C LEU A 30 -25.42 9.70 -16.60
N ASP A 31 -24.69 9.84 -15.50
CA ASP A 31 -23.99 8.74 -14.84
C ASP A 31 -24.21 8.76 -13.34
N LEU A 32 -24.18 7.57 -12.71
CA LEU A 32 -24.33 7.36 -11.26
C LEU A 32 -23.22 6.46 -10.77
N GLN A 33 -22.31 7.00 -9.97
CA GLN A 33 -21.11 6.29 -9.52
C GLN A 33 -21.13 6.06 -8.00
N HIS A 34 -21.03 4.82 -7.61
CA HIS A 34 -20.84 4.46 -6.20
C HIS A 34 -19.50 5.04 -5.69
N GLN A 35 -19.51 5.63 -4.49
CA GLN A 35 -18.32 6.21 -3.85
C GLN A 35 -17.91 5.37 -2.64
N SER A 36 -18.74 5.35 -1.62
CA SER A 36 -18.51 4.55 -0.40
C SER A 36 -19.82 4.38 0.38
N GLY A 37 -20.00 3.27 1.07
CA GLY A 37 -21.21 3.00 1.85
C GLY A 37 -22.48 3.17 1.00
N ASN A 38 -23.34 4.10 1.37
CA ASN A 38 -24.56 4.48 0.65
C ASN A 38 -24.38 5.76 -0.19
N GLN A 39 -23.17 6.28 -0.30
CA GLN A 39 -22.91 7.51 -1.05
C GLN A 39 -22.68 7.21 -2.53
N TYR A 40 -23.38 7.94 -3.37
CA TYR A 40 -23.28 7.91 -4.83
C TYR A 40 -23.06 9.31 -5.37
N ARG A 41 -22.35 9.41 -6.47
CA ARG A 41 -22.20 10.65 -7.23
C ARG A 41 -23.08 10.59 -8.45
N LEU A 42 -24.09 11.44 -8.50
CA LEU A 42 -24.93 11.64 -9.68
C LEU A 42 -24.34 12.77 -10.51
N THR A 43 -24.11 12.52 -11.79
CA THR A 43 -23.53 13.48 -12.72
C THR A 43 -24.40 13.58 -13.97
N LEU A 44 -24.70 14.79 -14.39
CA LEU A 44 -25.23 15.12 -15.71
C LEU A 44 -24.11 15.79 -16.51
N THR A 45 -23.79 15.24 -17.66
CA THR A 45 -22.90 15.88 -18.62
C THR A 45 -23.74 16.41 -19.79
N LEU A 46 -23.65 17.71 -20.07
CA LEU A 46 -24.24 18.35 -21.20
C LEU A 46 -23.19 18.86 -22.18
N TYR A 47 -23.51 18.82 -23.46
CA TYR A 47 -22.67 19.34 -24.53
C TYR A 47 -23.35 20.56 -25.12
N PHE A 48 -22.66 21.69 -25.14
CA PHE A 48 -23.18 22.98 -25.52
C PHE A 48 -22.45 23.51 -26.75
N ASP A 49 -23.21 24.00 -27.75
CA ASP A 49 -22.66 24.68 -28.92
C ASP A 49 -22.12 26.05 -28.50
N ALA A 50 -20.81 26.19 -28.48
CA ALA A 50 -20.16 27.43 -28.06
C ALA A 50 -20.13 28.52 -29.10
N VAL A 51 -20.47 28.19 -30.36
CA VAL A 51 -20.51 29.16 -31.49
C VAL A 51 -21.88 29.79 -31.61
N ASN A 52 -22.93 28.95 -31.69
CA ASN A 52 -24.27 29.39 -31.99
C ASN A 52 -25.20 29.39 -30.79
N GLY A 53 -24.72 28.84 -29.65
CA GLY A 53 -25.49 28.70 -28.42
C GLY A 53 -25.74 30.01 -27.70
N SER A 54 -26.97 30.20 -27.19
CA SER A 54 -27.33 31.33 -26.36
C SER A 54 -26.67 31.19 -24.96
N SER A 55 -26.05 32.28 -24.48
CA SER A 55 -25.52 32.33 -23.12
C SER A 55 -26.57 32.05 -22.04
N GLY A 56 -27.85 32.30 -22.31
CA GLY A 56 -28.98 31.97 -21.43
C GLY A 56 -29.25 30.47 -21.27
N ALA A 57 -28.59 29.61 -22.07
CA ALA A 57 -28.67 28.15 -21.91
C ALA A 57 -27.53 27.56 -21.02
N LEU A 58 -26.62 28.41 -20.54
CA LEU A 58 -25.58 28.03 -19.59
C LEU A 58 -26.12 28.18 -18.17
N ASP A 59 -26.75 27.15 -17.65
CA ASP A 59 -27.31 27.15 -16.29
C ASP A 59 -26.23 26.91 -15.25
N ASN A 60 -26.42 27.49 -14.07
CA ASN A 60 -25.54 27.25 -12.91
C ASN A 60 -25.83 25.92 -12.20
N ASP A 61 -26.99 25.33 -12.45
CA ASP A 61 -27.44 24.06 -11.90
C ASP A 61 -28.43 23.35 -12.83
N ALA A 62 -28.69 22.09 -12.56
CA ALA A 62 -29.74 21.30 -13.20
C ALA A 62 -30.51 20.52 -12.13
N THR A 63 -31.80 20.27 -12.35
CA THR A 63 -32.61 19.45 -11.42
C THR A 63 -32.84 18.07 -12.02
N ALA A 64 -32.40 17.04 -11.33
CA ALA A 64 -32.63 15.64 -11.69
C ALA A 64 -33.73 15.05 -10.81
N GLY A 65 -34.76 14.48 -11.42
CA GLY A 65 -35.79 13.72 -10.74
C GLY A 65 -35.40 12.24 -10.65
N ILE A 66 -35.50 11.64 -9.48
CA ILE A 66 -35.31 10.20 -9.27
C ILE A 66 -36.67 9.56 -9.03
N PHE A 67 -36.96 8.50 -9.76
CA PHE A 67 -38.25 7.81 -9.74
C PHE A 67 -38.08 6.31 -9.57
N GLU A 68 -39.04 5.69 -8.89
CA GLU A 68 -39.16 4.23 -8.82
C GLU A 68 -39.72 3.70 -10.15
N ARG A 69 -39.02 2.75 -10.77
CA ARG A 69 -39.32 2.29 -12.12
C ARG A 69 -40.67 1.56 -12.24
N GLY A 70 -41.06 0.78 -11.24
CA GLY A 70 -42.31 0.01 -11.29
C GLY A 70 -43.59 0.83 -11.16
N THR A 71 -43.53 1.96 -10.47
CA THR A 71 -44.69 2.79 -10.06
C THR A 71 -44.64 4.19 -10.65
N ASN A 72 -43.51 4.62 -11.23
CA ASN A 72 -43.21 6.00 -11.60
C ASN A 72 -43.36 7.01 -10.45
N ARG A 73 -43.36 6.52 -9.18
CA ARG A 73 -43.42 7.37 -8.00
C ARG A 73 -42.09 8.13 -7.86
N ARG A 74 -42.21 9.44 -7.71
CA ARG A 74 -41.04 10.29 -7.40
C ARG A 74 -40.47 9.94 -6.05
N VAL A 75 -39.17 9.66 -6.01
CA VAL A 75 -38.40 9.40 -4.77
C VAL A 75 -37.86 10.71 -4.23
N ARG A 76 -37.17 11.48 -5.07
CA ARG A 76 -36.64 12.80 -4.73
C ARG A 76 -36.24 13.59 -5.98
N ASP A 77 -36.08 14.89 -5.80
CA ASP A 77 -35.36 15.75 -6.73
C ASP A 77 -33.95 16.04 -6.19
N VAL A 78 -32.98 16.15 -7.07
CA VAL A 78 -31.59 16.42 -6.77
C VAL A 78 -31.13 17.63 -7.58
N THR A 79 -30.69 18.68 -6.93
CA THR A 79 -30.04 19.81 -7.58
C THR A 79 -28.58 19.45 -7.84
N LEU A 80 -28.17 19.56 -9.09
CA LEU A 80 -26.82 19.30 -9.57
C LEU A 80 -26.17 20.65 -9.93
N PRO A 81 -25.27 21.21 -9.11
CA PRO A 81 -24.54 22.41 -9.45
C PRO A 81 -23.57 22.18 -10.59
N LEU A 82 -23.27 23.20 -11.38
CA LEU A 82 -22.23 23.18 -12.40
C LEU A 82 -20.85 23.13 -11.73
N VAL A 83 -20.10 22.05 -11.97
CA VAL A 83 -18.78 21.81 -11.39
C VAL A 83 -17.66 21.81 -12.43
N GLY A 84 -17.98 21.81 -13.70
CA GLY A 84 -16.99 21.82 -14.78
C GLY A 84 -17.53 22.43 -16.06
N ASN A 85 -16.68 23.19 -16.76
CA ASN A 85 -16.96 23.80 -18.06
C ASN A 85 -15.68 23.85 -18.88
N THR A 86 -15.54 22.93 -19.84
CA THR A 86 -14.35 22.75 -20.67
C THR A 86 -14.71 22.61 -22.13
N PHE A 87 -13.78 22.92 -23.02
CA PHE A 87 -13.98 22.63 -24.45
C PHE A 87 -13.73 21.14 -24.74
N VAL A 88 -14.54 20.60 -25.64
CA VAL A 88 -14.35 19.27 -26.21
C VAL A 88 -13.34 19.40 -27.36
N PRO A 89 -12.25 18.59 -27.34
CA PRO A 89 -11.25 18.67 -28.41
C PRO A 89 -11.75 18.07 -29.72
N TYR A 90 -11.15 18.49 -30.83
CA TYR A 90 -11.19 17.76 -32.08
C TYR A 90 -10.23 16.57 -32.05
N THR A 91 -10.51 15.51 -32.80
CA THR A 91 -9.55 14.41 -33.02
C THR A 91 -8.28 14.94 -33.69
N SER A 92 -8.43 15.84 -34.65
CA SER A 92 -7.33 16.58 -35.28
C SER A 92 -7.58 18.08 -35.17
N VAL A 93 -6.68 18.79 -34.52
CA VAL A 93 -6.76 20.26 -34.39
C VAL A 93 -6.74 20.95 -35.78
N ALA A 94 -6.08 20.33 -36.76
CA ALA A 94 -6.04 20.82 -38.13
C ALA A 94 -7.43 20.80 -38.82
N CYS A 95 -8.35 19.98 -38.32
CA CYS A 95 -9.72 19.88 -38.81
C CYS A 95 -10.70 20.81 -38.08
N ALA A 96 -10.26 21.63 -37.16
CA ALA A 96 -11.13 22.56 -36.46
C ALA A 96 -11.73 23.56 -37.43
N ILE A 97 -13.06 23.69 -37.39
CA ILE A 97 -13.81 24.69 -38.19
C ILE A 97 -14.42 25.72 -37.26
N GLY A 98 -14.39 26.99 -37.69
CA GLY A 98 -14.90 28.09 -36.86
C GLY A 98 -16.41 28.03 -36.57
N SER A 99 -17.17 27.24 -37.34
CA SER A 99 -18.61 27.03 -37.17
C SER A 99 -19.01 25.92 -36.20
N LEU A 100 -18.06 25.16 -35.67
CA LEU A 100 -18.28 24.06 -34.70
C LEU A 100 -17.32 24.18 -33.52
N SER A 101 -17.87 24.38 -32.33
CA SER A 101 -17.10 24.35 -31.09
C SER A 101 -18.03 23.89 -29.97
N THR A 102 -17.66 22.88 -29.25
CA THR A 102 -18.51 22.25 -28.23
C THR A 102 -17.90 22.43 -26.85
N ARG A 103 -18.71 22.88 -25.89
CA ARG A 103 -18.35 22.87 -24.46
C ARG A 103 -18.98 21.69 -23.77
N LYS A 104 -18.20 21.05 -22.90
CA LYS A 104 -18.65 20.05 -21.96
C LYS A 104 -18.96 20.73 -20.64
N LEU A 105 -20.23 20.68 -20.23
CA LEU A 105 -20.72 21.17 -18.95
C LEU A 105 -20.98 19.97 -18.03
N VAL A 106 -20.40 19.98 -16.86
CA VAL A 106 -20.54 18.89 -15.89
C VAL A 106 -21.27 19.42 -14.68
N TYR A 107 -22.42 18.83 -14.38
CA TYR A 107 -23.24 19.10 -13.22
C TYR A 107 -23.21 17.88 -12.30
N SER A 108 -22.89 18.03 -11.03
CA SER A 108 -22.71 16.86 -10.17
C SER A 108 -23.04 17.14 -8.71
N SER A 109 -23.60 16.13 -8.06
CA SER A 109 -23.88 16.15 -6.61
C SER A 109 -23.66 14.78 -5.99
N LEU A 110 -23.31 14.77 -4.70
CA LEU A 110 -23.32 13.55 -3.89
C LEU A 110 -24.74 13.33 -3.38
N ILE A 111 -25.20 12.09 -3.45
CA ILE A 111 -26.50 11.67 -2.95
C ILE A 111 -26.32 10.45 -2.05
N GLU A 112 -27.09 10.40 -0.99
CA GLU A 112 -27.21 9.23 -0.16
C GLU A 112 -28.37 8.35 -0.64
N MET A 113 -28.09 7.06 -0.85
CA MET A 113 -29.06 6.07 -1.34
C MET A 113 -29.20 4.96 -0.32
N THR A 114 -30.07 5.16 0.66
CA THR A 114 -30.33 4.18 1.73
C THR A 114 -31.19 3.01 1.24
N PRO A 115 -31.02 1.80 1.77
CA PRO A 115 -31.88 0.64 1.47
C PRO A 115 -33.37 0.90 1.68
N ALA A 116 -33.73 1.71 2.65
CA ALA A 116 -35.12 2.07 2.94
C ALA A 116 -35.77 2.89 1.81
N GLN A 117 -35.02 3.76 1.13
CA GLN A 117 -35.52 4.60 0.05
C GLN A 117 -35.33 3.98 -1.33
N TYR A 118 -34.28 3.17 -1.52
CA TYR A 118 -33.85 2.62 -2.80
C TYR A 118 -33.82 1.08 -2.82
N GLY A 119 -34.75 0.45 -2.10
CA GLY A 119 -34.88 -1.01 -2.00
C GLY A 119 -35.89 -1.65 -2.97
N ALA A 120 -36.61 -0.87 -3.82
CA ALA A 120 -37.64 -1.42 -4.70
C ALA A 120 -37.03 -2.34 -5.78
N ALA A 121 -37.47 -3.59 -5.83
CA ALA A 121 -36.93 -4.62 -6.74
C ALA A 121 -37.04 -4.25 -8.23
N SER A 122 -37.99 -3.39 -8.62
CA SER A 122 -38.12 -2.85 -9.97
C SER A 122 -36.97 -1.95 -10.38
N GLY A 123 -36.15 -1.47 -9.42
CA GLY A 123 -35.11 -0.47 -9.66
C GLY A 123 -35.68 0.94 -9.83
N TYR A 124 -34.83 1.81 -10.29
CA TYR A 124 -35.08 3.25 -10.37
C TYR A 124 -34.60 3.82 -11.69
N TYR A 125 -35.04 5.05 -11.98
CA TYR A 125 -34.45 5.85 -13.05
C TYR A 125 -34.27 7.30 -12.61
N VAL A 126 -33.32 7.95 -13.26
CA VAL A 126 -33.08 9.39 -13.19
C VAL A 126 -33.46 10.03 -14.51
N ALA A 127 -34.09 11.18 -14.42
CA ALA A 127 -34.38 11.99 -15.62
C ALA A 127 -34.07 13.47 -15.36
N VAL A 128 -33.53 14.11 -16.41
CA VAL A 128 -33.39 15.57 -16.49
C VAL A 128 -33.99 16.02 -17.83
N GLU A 129 -34.89 17.00 -17.79
CA GLU A 129 -35.59 17.48 -18.96
C GLU A 129 -35.19 18.91 -19.33
N ARG A 130 -34.99 19.14 -20.61
CA ARG A 130 -34.68 20.45 -21.18
C ARG A 130 -35.44 20.66 -22.51
N CYS A 131 -35.69 21.87 -22.87
CA CYS A 131 -36.11 22.31 -24.19
C CYS A 131 -35.29 23.53 -24.63
N CYS A 132 -35.03 23.77 -25.86
CA CYS A 132 -35.45 23.00 -26.99
C CYS A 132 -34.24 22.65 -27.83
N ARG A 133 -34.36 21.71 -28.75
CA ARG A 133 -33.28 21.31 -29.65
C ARG A 133 -32.90 22.40 -30.60
N ASN A 134 -31.75 22.30 -31.25
CA ASN A 134 -31.32 23.20 -32.29
C ASN A 134 -32.34 23.17 -33.47
N GLY A 135 -32.90 24.32 -33.81
CA GLY A 135 -33.92 24.44 -34.82
C GLY A 135 -33.50 24.08 -36.24
N VAL A 136 -32.18 23.94 -36.49
CA VAL A 136 -31.62 23.57 -37.81
C VAL A 136 -31.39 22.06 -37.97
N ILE A 137 -31.79 21.23 -37.00
CA ILE A 137 -31.68 19.77 -37.10
C ILE A 137 -32.55 19.26 -38.25
N ASN A 138 -31.98 18.43 -39.13
CA ASN A 138 -32.57 18.06 -40.41
C ASN A 138 -33.36 16.74 -40.40
N ASN A 139 -33.26 15.92 -39.36
CA ASN A 139 -33.84 14.58 -39.37
C ASN A 139 -35.05 14.39 -38.45
N ILE A 140 -35.51 15.43 -37.79
CA ILE A 140 -36.71 15.40 -36.94
C ILE A 140 -37.71 16.50 -37.31
N VAL A 141 -38.95 16.28 -36.96
CA VAL A 141 -40.06 17.25 -37.20
C VAL A 141 -40.00 18.31 -36.09
N LEU A 142 -40.12 19.60 -36.47
CA LEU A 142 -40.19 20.77 -35.59
C LEU A 142 -39.09 20.73 -34.46
N PRO A 143 -37.81 20.63 -34.82
CA PRO A 143 -36.75 20.49 -33.85
C PRO A 143 -36.71 21.62 -32.82
N GLY A 144 -37.06 22.85 -33.19
CA GLY A 144 -37.11 24.00 -32.29
C GLY A 144 -38.19 23.93 -31.21
N ASP A 145 -39.13 22.99 -31.33
CA ASP A 145 -40.18 22.72 -30.32
C ASP A 145 -39.95 21.39 -29.61
N ALA A 146 -38.97 20.60 -30.04
CA ALA A 146 -38.65 19.31 -29.46
C ALA A 146 -37.77 19.46 -28.23
N GLY A 147 -38.15 18.82 -27.12
CA GLY A 147 -37.38 18.76 -25.90
C GLY A 147 -36.25 17.71 -25.93
N GLN A 148 -35.56 17.63 -24.86
CA GLN A 148 -34.49 16.66 -24.60
C GLN A 148 -34.69 16.06 -23.20
N THR A 149 -34.67 14.73 -23.10
CA THR A 149 -34.71 14.05 -21.81
C THR A 149 -33.49 13.14 -21.68
N TYR A 150 -32.64 13.45 -20.70
CA TYR A 150 -31.48 12.63 -20.31
C TYR A 150 -31.98 11.60 -19.32
N TYR A 151 -31.66 10.34 -19.56
CA TYR A 151 -32.27 9.21 -18.86
C TYR A 151 -31.23 8.15 -18.49
N LEU A 152 -31.36 7.66 -17.26
CA LEU A 152 -30.50 6.60 -16.70
C LEU A 152 -31.35 5.68 -15.84
N GLU A 153 -31.28 4.35 -16.09
CA GLU A 153 -31.82 3.30 -15.18
C GLU A 153 -30.72 2.74 -14.30
N PHE A 154 -31.07 2.46 -13.06
CA PHE A 154 -30.17 1.80 -12.12
C PHE A 154 -30.93 0.84 -11.20
N PRO A 155 -30.25 -0.22 -10.65
CA PRO A 155 -30.89 -1.22 -9.81
C PRO A 155 -31.15 -0.71 -8.39
N ALA A 156 -31.96 -1.46 -7.64
CA ALA A 156 -32.06 -1.27 -6.19
C ALA A 156 -30.70 -1.45 -5.51
N VAL A 157 -30.45 -0.68 -4.45
CA VAL A 157 -29.20 -0.79 -3.65
C VAL A 157 -29.17 -2.00 -2.72
N VAL A 158 -30.26 -2.77 -2.72
CA VAL A 158 -30.41 -4.04 -1.97
C VAL A 158 -31.05 -5.08 -2.88
N ARG A 159 -30.51 -6.28 -2.90
CA ARG A 159 -31.09 -7.47 -3.54
C ARG A 159 -31.00 -8.67 -2.60
N ASN A 160 -32.10 -9.39 -2.40
CA ASN A 160 -32.16 -10.55 -1.51
C ASN A 160 -31.62 -10.27 -0.09
N GLY A 161 -31.91 -9.07 0.45
CA GLY A 161 -31.45 -8.66 1.77
C GLY A 161 -29.97 -8.28 1.87
N GLN A 162 -29.23 -8.36 0.77
CA GLN A 162 -27.81 -8.01 0.68
C GLN A 162 -27.61 -6.66 -0.03
N ALA A 163 -26.61 -5.90 0.39
CA ALA A 163 -26.23 -4.66 -0.31
C ALA A 163 -25.85 -4.97 -1.76
N PHE A 164 -26.50 -4.28 -2.68
CA PHE A 164 -26.20 -4.38 -4.12
C PHE A 164 -25.62 -3.04 -4.58
N ARG A 165 -24.31 -3.02 -4.81
CA ARG A 165 -23.58 -1.84 -5.26
C ARG A 165 -23.45 -1.88 -6.78
N ASN A 166 -23.71 -0.74 -7.40
CA ASN A 166 -23.60 -0.58 -8.84
C ASN A 166 -23.22 0.84 -9.19
N SER A 167 -22.27 0.97 -10.10
CA SER A 167 -21.93 2.21 -10.78
C SER A 167 -22.40 2.09 -12.22
N SER A 168 -23.13 3.04 -12.74
CA SER A 168 -23.54 2.99 -14.15
C SER A 168 -22.33 3.08 -15.10
N PRO A 169 -22.44 2.57 -16.32
CA PRO A 169 -21.42 2.76 -17.34
C PRO A 169 -21.06 4.23 -17.55
N ARG A 170 -19.75 4.52 -17.63
CA ARG A 170 -19.23 5.82 -18.08
C ARG A 170 -18.97 5.77 -19.57
N ILE A 171 -19.77 6.50 -20.33
CA ILE A 171 -19.62 6.59 -21.78
C ILE A 171 -18.42 7.49 -22.09
N PHE A 172 -17.60 7.10 -23.07
CA PHE A 172 -16.45 7.90 -23.50
C PHE A 172 -16.89 9.30 -23.99
N PRO A 173 -16.10 10.34 -23.74
CA PRO A 173 -16.46 11.68 -24.15
C PRO A 173 -16.62 11.74 -25.68
N PRO A 174 -17.62 12.47 -26.18
CA PRO A 174 -17.77 12.68 -27.63
C PRO A 174 -16.65 13.58 -28.15
N LEU A 175 -16.48 13.59 -29.46
CA LEU A 175 -15.62 14.51 -30.16
C LEU A 175 -16.38 15.75 -30.59
N SER A 176 -15.67 16.86 -30.81
CA SER A 176 -16.16 18.03 -31.56
C SER A 176 -16.00 17.87 -33.07
N ASP A 177 -15.98 16.64 -33.58
CA ASP A 177 -15.76 16.35 -34.98
C ASP A 177 -17.06 16.39 -35.75
N TYR A 178 -16.92 16.48 -37.09
CA TYR A 178 -18.00 16.45 -38.06
C TYR A 178 -17.77 15.30 -39.04
N ALA A 179 -18.81 14.85 -39.72
CA ALA A 179 -18.69 13.89 -40.80
C ALA A 179 -18.62 14.59 -42.14
N CYS A 180 -17.90 14.00 -43.09
CA CYS A 180 -17.84 14.46 -44.46
C CYS A 180 -18.85 13.69 -45.33
N ILE A 181 -19.59 14.38 -46.19
CA ILE A 181 -20.55 13.74 -47.11
C ILE A 181 -19.86 12.72 -48.01
N ASN A 182 -20.46 11.53 -48.16
CA ASN A 182 -19.96 10.39 -48.96
C ASN A 182 -18.66 9.77 -48.47
N GLU A 183 -18.15 10.19 -47.28
CA GLU A 183 -16.99 9.60 -46.67
C GLU A 183 -17.38 8.72 -45.47
N LEU A 184 -16.65 7.65 -45.25
CA LEU A 184 -16.88 6.79 -44.09
C LEU A 184 -16.43 7.53 -42.83
N PHE A 185 -17.36 7.70 -41.92
CA PHE A 185 -17.10 8.25 -40.57
C PHE A 185 -17.36 7.19 -39.52
N TYR A 186 -16.45 7.04 -38.59
CA TYR A 186 -16.60 6.16 -37.44
C TYR A 186 -16.07 6.85 -36.18
N PHE A 187 -16.72 6.55 -35.07
CA PHE A 187 -16.38 7.16 -33.79
C PHE A 187 -16.68 6.20 -32.66
N ASP A 188 -15.83 6.19 -31.64
CA ASP A 188 -16.02 5.37 -30.43
C ASP A 188 -17.03 6.05 -29.50
N PHE A 189 -18.21 5.45 -29.38
CA PHE A 189 -19.30 5.87 -28.52
C PHE A 189 -19.54 4.87 -27.39
N GLY A 190 -18.56 4.00 -27.15
CA GLY A 190 -18.52 3.02 -26.08
C GLY A 190 -18.30 3.63 -24.71
N GLY A 191 -18.08 2.79 -23.76
CA GLY A 191 -17.84 3.17 -22.36
C GLY A 191 -17.15 2.09 -21.57
N GLN A 192 -16.94 2.39 -20.30
CA GLN A 192 -16.37 1.46 -19.34
C GLN A 192 -17.28 1.37 -18.12
N ASP A 193 -17.40 0.17 -17.58
CA ASP A 193 -18.08 -0.10 -16.34
C ASP A 193 -17.07 -0.31 -15.19
N ALA A 194 -17.26 0.40 -14.08
CA ALA A 194 -16.35 0.35 -12.95
C ALA A 194 -16.45 -0.96 -12.15
N ASP A 195 -17.60 -1.62 -12.25
CA ASP A 195 -17.88 -2.86 -11.53
C ASP A 195 -17.58 -4.10 -12.39
N GLY A 196 -17.19 -3.90 -13.68
CA GLY A 196 -16.84 -4.95 -14.64
C GLY A 196 -18.05 -5.61 -15.28
N ASP A 197 -19.19 -4.92 -15.33
CA ASP A 197 -20.41 -5.40 -15.96
C ASP A 197 -20.30 -5.37 -17.48
N SER A 198 -21.03 -6.28 -18.15
CA SER A 198 -21.04 -6.37 -19.61
C SER A 198 -21.92 -5.30 -20.23
N LEU A 199 -21.41 -4.61 -21.24
CA LEU A 199 -22.09 -3.51 -21.92
C LEU A 199 -22.57 -3.95 -23.29
N VAL A 200 -23.78 -3.53 -23.64
CA VAL A 200 -24.40 -3.76 -24.96
C VAL A 200 -24.98 -2.46 -25.48
N TYR A 201 -24.64 -2.11 -26.72
CA TYR A 201 -25.03 -0.84 -27.33
C TYR A 201 -26.11 -1.04 -28.38
N GLU A 202 -27.08 -0.14 -28.40
CA GLU A 202 -28.16 -0.16 -29.39
C GLU A 202 -28.54 1.29 -29.82
N MET A 203 -28.92 1.48 -31.07
CA MET A 203 -29.54 2.73 -31.51
C MET A 203 -30.86 2.93 -30.79
N ALA A 204 -31.17 4.16 -30.41
CA ALA A 204 -32.42 4.52 -29.75
C ALA A 204 -33.00 5.79 -30.34
N THR A 205 -34.32 5.96 -30.30
CA THR A 205 -34.93 7.23 -30.63
C THR A 205 -34.67 8.25 -29.52
N PRO A 206 -34.16 9.47 -29.81
CA PRO A 206 -34.03 10.51 -28.82
C PRO A 206 -35.34 10.81 -28.10
N LEU A 207 -35.29 11.04 -26.78
CA LEU A 207 -36.45 11.37 -26.00
C LEU A 207 -36.78 12.87 -26.10
N ASN A 208 -38.05 13.17 -26.35
CA ASN A 208 -38.57 14.53 -26.38
C ASN A 208 -38.90 15.03 -24.95
N GLY A 209 -39.54 14.18 -24.14
CA GLY A 209 -39.98 14.51 -22.80
C GLY A 209 -41.19 15.44 -22.73
N HIS A 210 -41.31 16.17 -21.60
CA HIS A 210 -42.43 17.07 -21.32
C HIS A 210 -42.01 18.56 -21.39
N ALA A 211 -40.71 18.86 -21.36
CA ALA A 211 -40.19 20.21 -21.53
C ALA A 211 -40.56 20.77 -22.91
N ASN A 212 -40.96 22.03 -22.97
CA ASN A 212 -41.42 22.70 -24.19
C ASN A 212 -40.98 24.16 -24.20
N THR A 213 -41.35 24.91 -25.23
CA THR A 213 -40.99 26.32 -25.42
C THR A 213 -41.50 27.25 -24.33
N LEU A 214 -42.59 26.89 -23.63
CA LEU A 214 -43.16 27.67 -22.52
C LEU A 214 -42.46 27.36 -21.19
N THR A 215 -41.99 26.11 -21.03
CA THR A 215 -41.27 25.63 -19.85
C THR A 215 -39.97 24.95 -20.28
N PRO A 216 -39.00 25.72 -20.80
CA PRO A 216 -37.79 25.16 -21.39
C PRO A 216 -36.85 24.53 -20.35
N ARG A 217 -36.98 24.93 -19.12
CA ARG A 217 -36.27 24.38 -17.95
C ARG A 217 -37.30 24.09 -16.85
N PRO A 218 -37.92 22.90 -16.86
CA PRO A 218 -38.82 22.53 -15.75
C PRO A 218 -38.06 22.52 -14.42
N GLY A 219 -38.67 23.10 -13.38
CA GLY A 219 -38.14 23.06 -12.04
C GLY A 219 -38.04 21.63 -11.45
N GLN A 220 -38.86 20.73 -12.03
CA GLN A 220 -38.89 19.31 -11.71
C GLN A 220 -39.12 18.49 -12.96
N ALA A 221 -38.33 17.42 -13.15
CA ALA A 221 -38.59 16.46 -14.24
C ALA A 221 -39.92 15.74 -13.98
N GLN A 222 -40.69 15.51 -15.06
CA GLN A 222 -41.92 14.72 -14.97
C GLN A 222 -41.60 13.21 -14.96
N PRO A 223 -42.47 12.34 -14.40
CA PRO A 223 -42.27 10.90 -14.47
C PRO A 223 -42.48 10.37 -15.89
N ALA A 224 -41.89 9.19 -16.16
CA ALA A 224 -42.14 8.44 -17.39
C ALA A 224 -43.64 8.10 -17.57
N PRO A 225 -44.14 7.82 -18.78
CA PRO A 225 -43.38 7.63 -20.05
C PRO A 225 -42.98 8.93 -20.73
N TYR A 226 -41.74 8.94 -21.25
CA TYR A 226 -41.28 10.09 -22.05
C TYR A 226 -41.61 9.88 -23.51
N ARG A 227 -42.17 10.93 -24.14
CA ARG A 227 -42.42 10.94 -25.60
C ARG A 227 -41.09 10.90 -26.35
N GLU A 228 -41.08 10.20 -27.47
CA GLU A 228 -39.94 10.22 -28.40
C GLU A 228 -40.10 11.38 -29.36
N ILE A 229 -39.00 11.80 -30.01
CA ILE A 229 -39.02 12.74 -31.13
C ILE A 229 -39.75 12.11 -32.33
N THR A 230 -40.27 12.96 -33.20
CA THR A 230 -40.87 12.52 -34.46
C THR A 230 -39.85 12.64 -35.60
N TRP A 231 -39.53 11.53 -36.23
CA TRP A 231 -38.61 11.51 -37.36
C TRP A 231 -39.21 12.17 -38.60
N GLN A 232 -38.37 12.78 -39.42
CA GLN A 232 -38.73 13.18 -40.75
C GLN A 232 -39.11 11.96 -41.62
N THR A 233 -39.94 12.16 -42.65
CA THR A 233 -40.38 11.11 -43.56
C THR A 233 -39.21 10.30 -44.12
N GLY A 234 -39.28 8.98 -44.02
CA GLY A 234 -38.25 8.06 -44.50
C GLY A 234 -37.11 7.79 -43.47
N LEU A 235 -37.16 8.41 -42.28
CA LEU A 235 -36.22 8.17 -41.22
C LEU A 235 -36.87 7.44 -40.06
N SER A 236 -36.04 6.73 -39.25
CA SER A 236 -36.47 5.88 -38.14
C SER A 236 -35.32 5.61 -37.20
N VAL A 237 -35.55 4.86 -36.10
CA VAL A 237 -34.52 4.43 -35.19
C VAL A 237 -33.38 3.63 -35.86
N SER A 238 -33.70 2.88 -36.92
CA SER A 238 -32.71 2.12 -37.71
C SER A 238 -32.10 2.90 -38.86
N ASN A 239 -32.63 4.11 -39.16
CA ASN A 239 -32.16 5.00 -40.19
C ASN A 239 -32.24 6.45 -39.71
N GLN A 240 -31.48 6.77 -38.67
CA GLN A 240 -31.51 8.10 -38.04
C GLN A 240 -30.82 9.17 -38.91
N MET A 241 -29.92 8.75 -39.79
CA MET A 241 -29.17 9.63 -40.68
C MET A 241 -29.08 9.00 -42.07
N PRO A 242 -29.46 9.72 -43.15
CA PRO A 242 -29.30 9.20 -44.50
C PRO A 242 -27.86 8.84 -44.80
N GLY A 243 -27.60 7.58 -45.17
CA GLY A 243 -26.26 7.10 -45.42
C GLY A 243 -26.20 5.71 -46.06
N ALA A 244 -25.02 5.34 -46.59
CA ALA A 244 -24.73 4.04 -47.17
C ALA A 244 -23.33 3.56 -46.75
N PRO A 245 -23.16 2.89 -45.58
CA PRO A 245 -24.21 2.51 -44.62
C PRO A 245 -24.80 3.71 -43.88
N THR A 246 -26.05 3.55 -43.42
CA THR A 246 -26.70 4.47 -42.47
C THR A 246 -26.03 4.42 -41.10
N LEU A 247 -26.32 5.40 -40.26
CA LEU A 247 -25.75 5.45 -38.91
C LEU A 247 -26.14 4.18 -38.10
N SER A 248 -25.15 3.50 -37.62
CA SER A 248 -25.29 2.29 -36.79
C SER A 248 -24.27 2.27 -35.68
N VAL A 249 -24.57 1.51 -34.59
CA VAL A 249 -23.66 1.27 -33.50
C VAL A 249 -23.27 -0.22 -33.44
N ASP A 250 -22.01 -0.51 -33.29
CA ASP A 250 -21.55 -1.88 -32.98
C ASP A 250 -22.03 -2.28 -31.59
N ARG A 251 -22.73 -3.38 -31.50
CA ARG A 251 -23.40 -3.84 -30.29
C ARG A 251 -22.44 -4.16 -29.15
N SER A 252 -21.21 -4.56 -29.44
CA SER A 252 -20.21 -5.01 -28.46
C SER A 252 -19.24 -3.92 -28.07
N THR A 253 -18.88 -3.03 -28.98
CA THR A 253 -17.85 -2.01 -28.78
C THR A 253 -18.41 -0.61 -28.57
N GLY A 254 -19.64 -0.36 -29.00
CA GLY A 254 -20.21 0.98 -29.00
C GLY A 254 -19.70 1.88 -30.15
N ARG A 255 -18.92 1.34 -31.09
CA ARG A 255 -18.41 2.10 -32.23
C ARG A 255 -19.53 2.49 -33.21
N LEU A 256 -19.71 3.78 -33.40
CA LEU A 256 -20.58 4.33 -34.40
C LEU A 256 -19.93 4.27 -35.77
N THR A 257 -20.74 4.01 -36.79
CA THR A 257 -20.29 3.99 -38.20
C THR A 257 -21.38 4.56 -39.08
N VAL A 258 -21.01 5.46 -40.01
CA VAL A 258 -21.91 6.02 -41.04
C VAL A 258 -21.11 6.47 -42.27
N ARG A 259 -21.71 6.38 -43.44
CA ARG A 259 -21.26 7.12 -44.63
C ARG A 259 -22.42 8.02 -45.06
N PRO A 260 -22.48 9.26 -44.56
CA PRO A 260 -23.64 10.14 -44.80
C PRO A 260 -23.74 10.52 -46.28
N THR A 261 -24.98 10.55 -46.81
CA THR A 261 -25.26 10.93 -48.21
C THR A 261 -25.89 12.30 -48.31
N ARG A 262 -26.11 12.98 -47.17
CA ARG A 262 -26.74 14.30 -47.13
C ARG A 262 -26.05 15.19 -46.11
N GLN A 263 -25.76 16.43 -46.48
CA GLN A 263 -25.28 17.47 -45.58
C GLN A 263 -26.36 17.92 -44.62
N GLY A 264 -25.96 18.41 -43.44
CA GLY A 264 -26.86 18.99 -42.44
C GLY A 264 -26.46 18.62 -41.00
N LEU A 265 -27.30 19.00 -40.06
CA LEU A 265 -27.17 18.65 -38.66
C LEU A 265 -28.17 17.54 -38.32
N PHE A 266 -27.68 16.43 -37.79
CA PHE A 266 -28.50 15.25 -37.49
C PHE A 266 -28.42 14.90 -36.02
N VAL A 267 -29.57 14.70 -35.35
CA VAL A 267 -29.65 14.19 -34.01
C VAL A 267 -29.74 12.67 -34.03
N PHE A 268 -29.13 12.02 -33.08
CA PHE A 268 -29.21 10.57 -32.87
C PHE A 268 -29.10 10.22 -31.38
N ALA A 269 -29.51 9.02 -31.02
CA ALA A 269 -29.30 8.52 -29.67
C ALA A 269 -28.81 7.07 -29.67
N VAL A 270 -27.99 6.80 -28.70
CA VAL A 270 -27.50 5.45 -28.36
C VAL A 270 -27.86 5.14 -26.92
N LYS A 271 -28.33 3.94 -26.67
CA LYS A 271 -28.46 3.39 -25.31
C LYS A 271 -27.37 2.35 -25.05
N CYS A 272 -26.78 2.44 -23.87
CA CYS A 272 -25.86 1.45 -23.31
C CYS A 272 -26.62 0.66 -22.24
N LEU A 273 -26.78 -0.64 -22.47
CA LEU A 273 -27.44 -1.57 -21.58
C LEU A 273 -26.36 -2.27 -20.75
N GLU A 274 -26.57 -2.29 -19.45
CA GLU A 274 -25.66 -2.88 -18.48
C GLU A 274 -26.18 -4.24 -18.00
N TYR A 275 -25.32 -5.26 -18.04
CA TYR A 275 -25.67 -6.62 -17.68
C TYR A 275 -24.68 -7.20 -16.66
N ARG A 276 -25.22 -7.68 -15.55
CA ARG A 276 -24.47 -8.45 -14.55
C ARG A 276 -24.93 -9.90 -14.56
N ARG A 277 -24.01 -10.81 -14.89
CA ARG A 277 -24.30 -12.25 -15.01
C ARG A 277 -25.48 -12.56 -15.94
N GLY A 278 -25.56 -11.86 -17.07
CA GLY A 278 -26.60 -12.04 -18.09
C GLY A 278 -27.96 -11.39 -17.78
N VAL A 279 -28.10 -10.73 -16.61
CA VAL A 279 -29.32 -10.01 -16.26
C VAL A 279 -29.12 -8.51 -16.48
N LYS A 280 -30.04 -7.88 -17.22
CA LYS A 280 -30.03 -6.41 -17.38
C LYS A 280 -30.24 -5.76 -16.02
N ILE A 281 -29.34 -4.84 -15.62
CA ILE A 281 -29.40 -4.11 -14.36
C ILE A 281 -29.51 -2.59 -14.55
N GLY A 282 -29.08 -2.06 -15.69
CA GLY A 282 -29.07 -0.63 -15.94
C GLY A 282 -29.20 -0.27 -17.41
N GLU A 283 -29.40 1.01 -17.67
CA GLU A 283 -29.43 1.61 -19.02
C GLU A 283 -28.99 3.07 -18.92
N VAL A 284 -28.05 3.46 -19.76
CA VAL A 284 -27.65 4.86 -19.95
C VAL A 284 -28.02 5.28 -21.38
N ARG A 285 -28.65 6.42 -21.54
CA ARG A 285 -28.91 6.99 -22.86
C ARG A 285 -28.06 8.22 -23.08
N ARG A 286 -27.40 8.27 -24.23
CA ARG A 286 -26.73 9.46 -24.75
C ARG A 286 -27.46 9.94 -26.01
N ASP A 287 -27.87 11.17 -25.97
CA ASP A 287 -28.42 11.93 -27.08
C ASP A 287 -27.34 12.87 -27.60
N PHE A 288 -27.12 12.93 -28.92
CA PHE A 288 -26.06 13.75 -29.48
C PHE A 288 -26.39 14.24 -30.90
N GLN A 289 -25.65 15.23 -31.41
CA GLN A 289 -25.81 15.77 -32.77
C GLN A 289 -24.51 15.58 -33.55
N LEU A 290 -24.64 15.21 -34.83
CA LEU A 290 -23.53 15.11 -35.77
C LEU A 290 -23.75 16.08 -36.93
N LEU A 291 -22.77 16.96 -37.15
CA LEU A 291 -22.73 17.85 -38.30
C LEU A 291 -22.12 17.11 -39.49
N VAL A 292 -22.78 17.19 -40.67
CA VAL A 292 -22.28 16.65 -41.94
C VAL A 292 -22.06 17.80 -42.89
N ILE A 293 -20.83 17.94 -43.39
CA ILE A 293 -20.45 19.00 -44.34
C ILE A 293 -19.79 18.43 -45.57
N SER A 294 -19.57 19.28 -46.58
CA SER A 294 -18.71 18.96 -47.72
C SER A 294 -17.25 19.23 -47.30
N CYS A 295 -16.43 18.23 -47.37
CA CYS A 295 -15.00 18.36 -47.06
C CYS A 295 -14.17 18.32 -48.35
N PRO A 296 -12.95 18.86 -48.37
CA PRO A 296 -11.96 18.52 -49.38
C PRO A 296 -11.75 17.00 -49.44
N ARG A 297 -11.49 16.48 -50.61
CA ARG A 297 -11.16 15.05 -50.74
C ARG A 297 -9.89 14.76 -49.98
N ASN A 298 -9.92 13.74 -49.19
CA ASN A 298 -8.76 13.17 -48.52
C ASN A 298 -8.48 11.78 -49.08
N GLN A 299 -7.26 11.52 -49.55
CA GLN A 299 -6.85 10.21 -50.05
C GLN A 299 -6.11 9.43 -48.97
N THR A 300 -6.09 8.11 -49.10
CA THR A 300 -5.39 7.26 -48.14
C THR A 300 -3.89 7.36 -48.40
N PRO A 301 -3.08 7.65 -47.37
CA PRO A 301 -1.62 7.62 -47.50
C PRO A 301 -1.14 6.22 -47.92
N GLN A 302 0.02 6.12 -48.48
CA GLN A 302 0.60 4.86 -48.94
C GLN A 302 1.83 4.52 -48.11
N LEU A 303 1.90 3.30 -47.64
CA LEU A 303 2.99 2.75 -46.87
C LEU A 303 3.63 1.60 -47.59
N THR A 304 4.99 1.61 -47.70
CA THR A 304 5.74 0.49 -48.20
C THR A 304 6.82 0.11 -47.18
N VAL A 305 6.94 -1.18 -46.91
CA VAL A 305 7.96 -1.75 -46.04
C VAL A 305 9.03 -2.46 -46.90
N ARG A 306 10.28 -2.16 -46.64
CA ARG A 306 11.41 -2.83 -47.30
C ARG A 306 12.17 -3.69 -46.31
N PRO A 307 12.45 -4.95 -46.66
CA PRO A 307 13.25 -5.86 -45.85
C PRO A 307 14.70 -5.34 -45.67
N PRO A 308 15.40 -5.78 -44.60
CA PRO A 308 16.82 -5.46 -44.45
C PRO A 308 17.69 -6.11 -45.52
N GLY A 309 18.82 -5.46 -45.85
CA GLY A 309 19.81 -5.96 -46.80
C GLY A 309 19.72 -5.37 -48.22
N PRO A 310 20.43 -5.92 -49.21
CA PRO A 310 20.48 -5.40 -50.58
C PRO A 310 19.09 -5.37 -51.23
N PRO A 311 18.81 -4.58 -52.25
CA PRO A 311 17.49 -4.24 -52.75
C PRO A 311 16.69 -5.47 -53.17
N ARG A 312 16.03 -6.06 -52.23
CA ARG A 312 14.94 -7.00 -52.43
C ARG A 312 13.66 -6.16 -52.46
N GLY A 313 12.72 -6.44 -53.33
CA GLY A 313 11.51 -5.69 -53.51
C GLY A 313 10.78 -5.29 -52.20
N THR A 314 9.63 -4.68 -52.30
CA THR A 314 8.79 -4.35 -51.16
C THR A 314 8.27 -5.62 -50.49
N TYR A 315 8.16 -5.58 -49.17
CA TYR A 315 7.51 -6.63 -48.36
C TYR A 315 6.06 -6.84 -48.83
N ARG A 316 5.64 -8.08 -48.94
CA ARG A 316 4.26 -8.46 -49.34
C ARG A 316 3.56 -9.10 -48.18
N GLU A 317 2.57 -8.38 -47.66
CA GLU A 317 1.75 -8.86 -46.56
C GLU A 317 1.08 -10.21 -46.89
N GLY A 318 1.03 -11.10 -45.89
CA GLY A 318 0.45 -12.45 -46.00
C GLY A 318 1.26 -13.45 -46.86
N ARG A 319 2.35 -13.03 -47.49
CA ARG A 319 3.22 -13.88 -48.31
C ARG A 319 4.66 -14.00 -47.78
N ASP A 320 5.19 -12.88 -47.30
CA ASP A 320 6.58 -12.81 -46.87
C ASP A 320 6.68 -12.93 -45.34
N THR A 321 7.66 -13.68 -44.84
CA THR A 321 8.08 -13.67 -43.45
C THR A 321 9.54 -13.28 -43.41
N LEU A 322 9.86 -12.18 -42.74
CA LEU A 322 11.22 -11.68 -42.65
C LEU A 322 12.04 -12.47 -41.62
N ARG A 323 13.32 -12.70 -41.89
CA ARG A 323 14.25 -13.33 -40.94
C ARG A 323 15.31 -12.32 -40.56
N LEU A 324 15.34 -11.92 -39.28
CA LEU A 324 16.35 -11.01 -38.73
C LEU A 324 17.45 -11.82 -38.08
N LEU A 325 18.50 -12.10 -38.87
CA LEU A 325 19.62 -12.96 -38.44
C LEU A 325 20.69 -12.17 -37.64
N PRO A 326 21.37 -12.84 -36.69
CA PRO A 326 22.48 -12.25 -35.97
C PRO A 326 23.61 -11.82 -36.95
N GLY A 327 24.31 -10.72 -36.63
CA GLY A 327 25.40 -10.19 -37.41
C GLY A 327 25.03 -9.58 -38.77
N GLN A 328 23.73 -9.56 -39.11
CA GLN A 328 23.23 -8.91 -40.33
C GLN A 328 22.47 -7.61 -39.98
N ASN A 329 22.21 -6.81 -41.04
CA ASN A 329 21.31 -5.64 -40.88
C ASN A 329 19.92 -6.10 -40.47
N ARG A 330 19.41 -5.58 -39.36
CA ARG A 330 18.12 -5.91 -38.76
C ARG A 330 17.11 -4.73 -38.79
N CYS A 331 17.39 -3.76 -39.69
CA CYS A 331 16.54 -2.56 -39.83
C CYS A 331 15.53 -2.75 -40.97
N LEU A 332 14.26 -2.53 -40.62
CA LEU A 332 13.18 -2.41 -41.61
C LEU A 332 13.11 -0.97 -42.05
N ARG A 333 13.11 -0.73 -43.35
CA ARG A 333 12.95 0.60 -43.93
C ARG A 333 11.52 0.82 -44.34
N LEU A 334 10.92 1.91 -43.83
CA LEU A 334 9.53 2.30 -44.03
C LEU A 334 9.53 3.54 -44.93
N ASN A 335 8.83 3.47 -46.06
CA ASN A 335 8.59 4.63 -46.90
C ASN A 335 7.10 4.92 -46.93
N PHE A 336 6.71 6.16 -46.61
CA PHE A 336 5.33 6.57 -46.56
C PHE A 336 5.13 7.92 -47.23
N THR A 337 4.03 8.04 -47.99
CA THR A 337 3.71 9.19 -48.83
C THR A 337 2.20 9.41 -48.83
N ASP A 338 1.78 10.58 -49.27
CA ASP A 338 0.43 10.93 -49.56
C ASP A 338 0.38 11.71 -50.85
N ILE A 339 -0.71 11.58 -51.61
CA ILE A 339 -0.89 12.34 -52.82
C ILE A 339 -1.47 13.73 -52.53
N ASP A 340 -2.09 13.91 -51.38
CA ASP A 340 -2.68 15.18 -50.98
C ASP A 340 -1.58 16.21 -50.64
N PRO A 341 -1.75 17.47 -51.06
CA PRO A 341 -0.73 18.49 -50.82
C PRO A 341 -0.63 18.85 -49.33
N ALA A 342 0.58 19.05 -48.88
CA ALA A 342 0.91 19.44 -47.50
C ALA A 342 0.35 18.48 -46.41
N SER A 343 0.21 17.19 -46.79
CA SER A 343 -0.29 16.17 -45.87
C SER A 343 0.75 15.93 -44.75
N ALA A 344 0.32 16.02 -43.49
CA ALA A 344 1.12 15.67 -42.33
C ALA A 344 0.86 14.20 -41.97
N LEU A 345 1.91 13.38 -42.08
CA LEU A 345 1.84 11.95 -41.86
C LEU A 345 2.39 11.58 -40.49
N GLN A 346 1.73 10.65 -39.78
CA GLN A 346 2.13 10.10 -38.52
C GLN A 346 2.28 8.58 -38.63
N LEU A 347 3.41 8.06 -38.16
CA LEU A 347 3.75 6.65 -38.14
C LEU A 347 3.49 6.07 -36.73
N GLU A 348 2.70 5.01 -36.67
CA GLU A 348 2.43 4.22 -35.48
C GLU A 348 2.91 2.78 -35.69
N LEU A 349 3.49 2.17 -34.65
CA LEU A 349 3.95 0.78 -34.63
C LEU A 349 3.18 0.05 -33.53
N ARG A 350 2.49 -1.02 -33.88
CA ARG A 350 1.70 -1.80 -32.94
C ARG A 350 2.04 -3.29 -32.99
N ALA A 351 2.57 -3.79 -31.88
CA ALA A 351 2.77 -5.23 -31.71
C ALA A 351 1.42 -5.95 -31.61
N ILE A 352 1.27 -7.10 -32.28
CA ILE A 352 0.01 -7.87 -32.29
C ILE A 352 0.09 -9.08 -31.36
N ASN A 353 1.17 -9.84 -31.41
CA ASN A 353 1.33 -11.09 -30.69
C ASN A 353 2.61 -11.17 -29.83
N PHE A 354 3.20 -10.01 -29.57
CA PHE A 354 4.35 -9.85 -28.69
C PHE A 354 4.25 -8.53 -27.89
N ALA A 355 5.10 -8.32 -26.91
CA ALA A 355 5.01 -7.17 -26.03
C ALA A 355 5.37 -5.86 -26.74
N GLN A 356 4.55 -4.83 -26.59
CA GLN A 356 4.73 -3.52 -27.25
C GLN A 356 6.05 -2.81 -26.89
N ASN A 357 6.56 -3.01 -25.68
CA ASN A 357 7.83 -2.45 -25.21
C ASN A 357 9.06 -3.04 -25.93
N LEU A 358 8.89 -4.12 -26.67
CA LEU A 358 9.94 -4.73 -27.49
C LEU A 358 10.02 -4.15 -28.90
N VAL A 359 9.08 -3.28 -29.29
CA VAL A 359 9.12 -2.60 -30.58
C VAL A 359 10.09 -1.43 -30.51
N PRO A 360 11.14 -1.43 -31.37
CA PRO A 360 12.11 -0.33 -31.38
C PRO A 360 11.45 0.98 -31.81
N ALA A 361 11.98 2.09 -31.34
CA ALA A 361 11.55 3.39 -31.80
C ALA A 361 11.94 3.60 -33.27
N PRO A 362 11.05 4.11 -34.12
CA PRO A 362 11.40 4.46 -35.51
C PRO A 362 12.28 5.71 -35.54
N THR A 363 13.09 5.85 -36.53
CA THR A 363 13.99 7.03 -36.72
C THR A 363 13.19 8.31 -37.02
N LEU A 364 12.02 8.18 -37.66
CA LEU A 364 11.10 9.26 -37.95
C LEU A 364 9.68 8.81 -37.57
N ARG A 365 8.97 9.59 -36.76
CA ARG A 365 7.58 9.28 -36.36
C ARG A 365 6.53 10.10 -37.10
N GLN A 366 6.91 11.27 -37.57
CA GLN A 366 5.97 12.19 -38.23
C GLN A 366 6.73 13.12 -39.20
N GLY A 367 6.01 13.64 -40.17
CA GLY A 367 6.54 14.64 -41.10
C GLY A 367 5.48 15.08 -42.11
N THR A 368 5.77 16.14 -42.85
CA THR A 368 4.90 16.65 -43.89
C THR A 368 5.43 16.30 -45.27
N VAL A 369 4.56 15.91 -46.18
CA VAL A 369 4.89 15.63 -47.58
C VAL A 369 4.23 16.64 -48.48
N ARG A 370 4.81 16.84 -49.68
CA ARG A 370 4.24 17.67 -50.78
C ARG A 370 3.86 19.08 -50.38
N ALA A 371 4.54 19.65 -49.34
CA ALA A 371 4.54 21.06 -49.06
C ALA A 371 5.74 21.76 -49.65
N PRO A 372 5.73 23.09 -49.84
CA PRO A 372 6.92 23.83 -50.32
C PRO A 372 8.14 23.52 -49.46
N GLY A 373 9.19 23.00 -50.14
CA GLY A 373 10.43 22.61 -49.44
C GLY A 373 10.41 21.27 -48.69
N GLN A 374 9.34 20.51 -48.80
CA GLN A 374 9.18 19.20 -48.17
C GLN A 374 9.32 18.06 -49.23
N PRO A 375 9.75 16.86 -48.85
CA PRO A 375 9.87 15.72 -49.76
C PRO A 375 8.48 15.15 -50.12
N ASP A 376 8.43 14.42 -51.24
CA ASP A 376 7.21 13.68 -51.65
C ASP A 376 7.01 12.39 -50.83
N THR A 377 8.08 11.86 -50.24
CA THR A 377 8.07 10.60 -49.50
C THR A 377 8.94 10.71 -48.26
N LEU A 378 8.42 10.34 -47.10
CA LEU A 378 9.16 10.22 -45.89
C LEU A 378 9.75 8.82 -45.72
N THR A 379 10.95 8.74 -45.14
CA THR A 379 11.59 7.47 -44.84
C THR A 379 11.88 7.37 -43.36
N SER A 380 11.56 6.24 -42.78
CA SER A 380 11.88 5.88 -41.40
C SER A 380 12.51 4.49 -41.34
N GLU A 381 13.28 4.23 -40.30
CA GLU A 381 13.86 2.90 -40.06
C GLU A 381 13.52 2.42 -38.66
N ILE A 382 13.26 1.11 -38.54
CA ILE A 382 13.05 0.41 -37.28
C ILE A 382 14.17 -0.64 -37.21
N CYS A 383 15.10 -0.47 -36.26
CA CYS A 383 16.25 -1.36 -36.10
C CYS A 383 16.07 -2.23 -34.85
N PHE A 384 15.90 -3.51 -35.03
CA PHE A 384 15.84 -4.46 -33.92
C PHE A 384 17.24 -4.72 -33.36
N PRO A 385 17.42 -4.63 -32.01
CA PRO A 385 18.71 -4.89 -31.38
C PRO A 385 19.28 -6.25 -31.74
N ALA A 386 20.60 -6.39 -31.73
CA ALA A 386 21.29 -7.67 -32.03
C ALA A 386 20.72 -8.81 -31.15
N CYS A 387 20.37 -8.49 -29.95
CA CYS A 387 19.90 -9.42 -28.95
C CYS A 387 18.39 -9.71 -28.99
N PHE A 388 17.63 -9.03 -29.82
CA PHE A 388 16.21 -9.29 -29.94
C PHE A 388 15.97 -10.69 -30.54
N SER A 389 15.18 -11.51 -29.84
CA SER A 389 14.84 -12.87 -30.28
C SER A 389 13.33 -13.09 -30.21
N SER A 390 12.81 -13.73 -31.25
CA SER A 390 11.40 -14.17 -31.26
C SER A 390 11.19 -15.55 -30.61
N GLY A 391 12.27 -16.24 -30.19
CA GLY A 391 12.22 -17.60 -29.66
C GLY A 391 11.68 -18.61 -30.67
N GLY A 392 11.93 -18.39 -31.96
CA GLY A 392 11.42 -19.23 -33.06
C GLY A 392 9.97 -18.97 -33.46
N LYS A 393 9.26 -18.05 -32.79
CA LYS A 393 7.87 -17.67 -33.10
C LYS A 393 7.84 -16.59 -34.17
N VAL A 394 6.81 -16.61 -35.00
CA VAL A 394 6.54 -15.52 -35.93
C VAL A 394 5.88 -14.38 -35.19
N PHE A 395 6.54 -13.22 -35.14
CA PHE A 395 5.99 -12.00 -34.58
C PHE A 395 5.26 -11.21 -35.67
N LEU A 396 4.17 -10.54 -35.26
CA LEU A 396 3.36 -9.72 -36.12
C LEU A 396 3.41 -8.28 -35.61
N LEU A 397 3.83 -7.36 -36.49
CA LEU A 397 3.92 -5.94 -36.25
C LEU A 397 3.06 -5.19 -37.25
N ASP A 398 2.03 -4.47 -36.79
CA ASP A 398 1.31 -3.51 -37.62
C ASP A 398 2.12 -2.22 -37.71
N VAL A 399 2.49 -1.87 -38.91
CA VAL A 399 3.05 -0.57 -39.26
C VAL A 399 1.92 0.24 -39.85
N ILE A 400 1.57 1.35 -39.21
CA ILE A 400 0.39 2.15 -39.54
C ILE A 400 0.87 3.56 -39.86
N VAL A 401 0.50 4.08 -41.01
CA VAL A 401 0.64 5.49 -41.34
C VAL A 401 -0.74 6.16 -41.38
N ALA A 402 -0.88 7.29 -40.72
CA ALA A 402 -2.08 8.09 -40.71
C ALA A 402 -1.78 9.49 -41.28
N ASP A 403 -2.67 10.04 -42.07
CA ASP A 403 -2.63 11.44 -42.48
C ASP A 403 -3.32 12.35 -41.43
N ASN A 404 -3.32 13.64 -41.69
CA ASN A 404 -4.05 14.64 -40.90
C ASN A 404 -5.33 15.11 -41.62
N GLY A 405 -5.85 14.33 -42.55
CA GLY A 405 -7.04 14.69 -43.34
C GLY A 405 -8.30 14.78 -42.50
N CYS A 406 -9.19 15.61 -42.91
CA CYS A 406 -10.45 15.88 -42.25
C CYS A 406 -11.59 15.07 -42.90
N SER A 407 -12.61 14.62 -42.21
CA SER A 407 -12.86 14.75 -40.76
C SER A 407 -12.10 13.73 -39.89
N LEU A 408 -11.76 12.60 -40.46
CA LEU A 408 -10.97 11.57 -39.82
C LEU A 408 -9.70 11.32 -40.65
N PRO A 409 -8.56 11.17 -39.98
CA PRO A 409 -7.32 10.70 -40.61
C PRO A 409 -7.56 9.38 -41.34
N ARG A 410 -7.11 9.28 -42.57
CA ARG A 410 -7.06 8.02 -43.28
C ARG A 410 -5.78 7.28 -42.89
N ARG A 411 -5.84 5.96 -42.97
CA ARG A 411 -4.73 5.11 -42.52
C ARG A 411 -4.45 4.04 -43.55
N ASP A 412 -3.19 3.79 -43.80
CA ASP A 412 -2.68 2.59 -44.44
C ASP A 412 -1.91 1.73 -43.41
N THR A 413 -2.13 0.43 -43.43
CA THR A 413 -1.55 -0.50 -42.48
C THR A 413 -0.93 -1.66 -43.22
N VAL A 414 0.34 -1.95 -42.91
CA VAL A 414 1.03 -3.13 -43.38
C VAL A 414 1.39 -4.00 -42.20
N ARG A 415 0.85 -5.20 -42.15
CA ARG A 415 1.21 -6.20 -41.12
C ARG A 415 2.46 -6.96 -41.53
N VAL A 416 3.53 -6.73 -40.81
CA VAL A 416 4.83 -7.36 -41.03
C VAL A 416 4.98 -8.61 -40.20
N ALA A 417 5.13 -9.76 -40.82
CA ALA A 417 5.48 -11.03 -40.18
C ALA A 417 7.00 -11.20 -40.19
N PHE A 418 7.59 -11.50 -39.04
CA PHE A 418 9.02 -11.71 -38.94
C PHE A 418 9.41 -12.67 -37.83
N THR A 419 10.62 -13.29 -38.01
CA THR A 419 11.33 -14.02 -36.96
C THR A 419 12.64 -13.32 -36.69
N ALA A 420 13.12 -13.41 -35.47
CA ALA A 420 14.42 -12.87 -35.08
C ALA A 420 15.21 -13.91 -34.26
N ASP A 421 16.41 -14.15 -34.62
CA ASP A 421 17.32 -15.07 -33.94
C ASP A 421 18.30 -14.27 -33.09
N ALA A 422 18.49 -14.65 -31.83
CA ALA A 422 19.56 -14.11 -31.00
C ALA A 422 20.92 -14.72 -31.45
N PRO A 423 22.04 -14.05 -31.19
CA PRO A 423 23.35 -14.65 -31.34
C PRO A 423 23.43 -15.97 -30.52
N PRO A 424 24.17 -16.99 -31.01
CA PRO A 424 24.49 -18.14 -30.18
C PRO A 424 25.22 -17.67 -28.92
N ASN A 425 24.91 -18.31 -27.79
CA ASN A 425 25.47 -17.96 -26.49
C ASN A 425 26.07 -19.18 -25.81
N GLN A 426 27.26 -19.06 -25.28
CA GLN A 426 27.91 -20.04 -24.42
C GLN A 426 27.66 -19.67 -22.96
N LEU A 427 27.68 -20.68 -22.09
CA LEU A 427 27.52 -20.42 -20.64
C LEU A 427 28.83 -19.85 -20.10
N PRO A 428 28.77 -18.86 -19.20
CA PRO A 428 29.96 -18.40 -18.52
C PRO A 428 30.54 -19.52 -17.64
N THR A 429 31.80 -19.40 -17.29
CA THR A 429 32.45 -20.28 -16.32
C THR A 429 32.83 -19.51 -15.06
N VAL A 430 32.90 -20.20 -13.91
CA VAL A 430 33.35 -19.63 -12.64
C VAL A 430 34.40 -20.54 -12.01
N ALA A 431 35.52 -19.97 -11.57
CA ALA A 431 36.61 -20.71 -10.96
C ALA A 431 37.26 -19.90 -9.82
N LEU A 432 37.86 -20.61 -8.86
CA LEU A 432 38.78 -20.04 -7.88
C LEU A 432 40.18 -20.02 -8.47
N VAL A 433 40.84 -18.88 -8.44
CA VAL A 433 42.25 -18.73 -8.88
C VAL A 433 43.13 -18.95 -7.64
N GLY A 434 43.99 -19.98 -7.69
CA GLY A 434 44.79 -20.35 -6.51
C GLY A 434 44.00 -20.90 -5.36
N GLY A 435 42.87 -21.58 -5.66
CA GLY A 435 41.92 -22.08 -4.66
C GLY A 435 42.49 -23.15 -3.74
N PRO A 436 41.72 -23.56 -2.70
CA PRO A 436 42.15 -24.52 -1.69
C PRO A 436 42.44 -25.89 -2.28
N ALA A 437 43.44 -26.56 -1.74
CA ALA A 437 43.85 -27.88 -2.23
C ALA A 437 42.84 -28.99 -1.92
N THR A 438 41.98 -28.79 -0.93
CA THR A 438 40.96 -29.74 -0.50
C THR A 438 39.66 -29.06 -0.15
N LEU A 439 38.54 -29.76 -0.39
CA LEU A 439 37.20 -29.35 0.03
C LEU A 439 36.61 -30.42 0.95
N PRO A 440 35.86 -30.06 2.00
CA PRO A 440 35.59 -28.67 2.44
C PRO A 440 36.84 -27.99 2.98
N VAL A 441 36.93 -26.66 2.81
CA VAL A 441 37.96 -25.83 3.46
C VAL A 441 37.78 -25.92 4.95
N GLN A 442 38.85 -26.21 5.69
CA GLN A 442 38.84 -26.24 7.16
C GLN A 442 39.15 -24.84 7.68
N ALA A 443 38.35 -24.34 8.61
CA ALA A 443 38.56 -23.05 9.23
C ALA A 443 38.24 -23.08 10.72
N GLN A 444 38.84 -22.16 11.45
CA GLN A 444 38.60 -21.92 12.89
C GLN A 444 38.11 -20.48 13.09
N VAL A 445 37.48 -20.20 14.20
CA VAL A 445 37.14 -18.84 14.60
C VAL A 445 38.40 -17.98 14.69
N GLY A 446 38.40 -16.82 14.08
CA GLY A 446 39.56 -15.94 13.93
C GLY A 446 40.28 -16.02 12.59
N ASP A 447 40.08 -17.10 11.81
CA ASP A 447 40.68 -17.24 10.49
C ASP A 447 40.14 -16.23 9.50
N VAL A 448 40.99 -15.79 8.58
CA VAL A 448 40.61 -14.98 7.42
C VAL A 448 40.80 -15.83 6.18
N LEU A 449 39.67 -16.21 5.55
CA LEU A 449 39.67 -16.89 4.27
C LEU A 449 39.60 -15.87 3.14
N GLU A 450 40.51 -15.97 2.18
CA GLU A 450 40.57 -15.07 1.04
C GLU A 450 40.92 -15.85 -0.24
N PHE A 451 40.02 -15.76 -1.26
CA PHE A 451 40.18 -16.43 -2.53
C PHE A 451 39.84 -15.48 -3.68
N GLU A 452 40.59 -15.53 -4.75
CA GLU A 452 40.26 -14.83 -5.98
C GLU A 452 39.29 -15.67 -6.80
N VAL A 453 38.16 -15.05 -7.24
CA VAL A 453 37.08 -15.65 -8.01
C VAL A 453 37.09 -15.04 -9.38
N GLN A 454 37.17 -15.86 -10.42
CA GLN A 454 37.17 -15.43 -11.83
C GLN A 454 35.92 -15.97 -12.53
N GLY A 455 35.14 -15.07 -13.13
CA GLY A 455 34.11 -15.41 -14.11
C GLY A 455 34.64 -15.13 -15.54
N LEU A 456 34.44 -16.08 -16.44
CA LEU A 456 34.82 -15.95 -17.86
C LEU A 456 33.64 -16.27 -18.76
N ASP A 457 33.48 -15.52 -19.83
CA ASP A 457 32.52 -15.74 -20.90
C ASP A 457 33.22 -15.73 -22.25
N ALA A 458 33.03 -16.80 -23.06
CA ALA A 458 33.72 -16.98 -24.32
C ALA A 458 33.19 -16.08 -25.44
N ASP A 459 31.93 -15.61 -25.29
CA ASP A 459 31.27 -14.73 -26.25
C ASP A 459 31.57 -13.24 -25.95
N LEU A 460 32.43 -12.98 -24.97
CA LEU A 460 32.80 -11.65 -24.47
C LEU A 460 31.62 -10.86 -23.86
N ASP A 461 30.57 -11.56 -23.42
CA ASP A 461 29.47 -10.95 -22.69
C ASP A 461 29.93 -10.44 -21.32
N ALA A 462 29.29 -9.42 -20.86
CA ALA A 462 29.59 -8.87 -19.54
C ALA A 462 29.21 -9.89 -18.45
N VAL A 463 30.23 -10.34 -17.70
CA VAL A 463 30.07 -11.30 -16.61
C VAL A 463 29.88 -10.57 -15.28
N THR A 464 28.86 -10.97 -14.52
CA THR A 464 28.69 -10.56 -13.14
C THR A 464 28.98 -11.74 -12.19
N LEU A 465 29.61 -11.46 -11.05
CA LEU A 465 29.88 -12.46 -10.02
C LEU A 465 29.03 -12.15 -8.80
N GLU A 466 28.37 -13.17 -8.28
CA GLU A 466 27.50 -13.07 -7.11
C GLU A 466 27.87 -14.16 -6.10
N LEU A 467 27.75 -13.81 -4.81
CA LEU A 467 27.95 -14.74 -3.71
C LEU A 467 26.61 -15.00 -3.02
N THR A 468 26.23 -16.26 -2.95
CA THR A 468 25.06 -16.71 -2.18
C THR A 468 25.43 -17.82 -1.20
N GLY A 469 24.56 -18.17 -0.29
CA GLY A 469 24.77 -19.25 0.67
C GLY A 469 23.58 -20.21 0.65
N ARG A 470 23.84 -21.49 0.78
CA ARG A 470 22.80 -22.51 0.84
C ARG A 470 22.14 -22.55 2.21
N GLY A 471 20.95 -21.97 2.30
CA GLY A 471 20.18 -21.86 3.56
C GLY A 471 20.66 -20.78 4.52
N PHE A 472 21.44 -19.81 4.04
CA PHE A 472 21.86 -18.60 4.76
C PHE A 472 22.28 -17.51 3.76
N THR A 473 22.34 -16.27 4.22
CA THR A 473 22.95 -15.19 3.42
C THR A 473 24.40 -14.97 3.84
N PRO A 474 25.35 -14.74 2.91
CA PRO A 474 26.76 -14.50 3.25
C PRO A 474 26.96 -13.38 4.28
N ALA A 475 26.17 -12.33 4.21
CA ALA A 475 26.21 -11.21 5.16
C ALA A 475 25.91 -11.61 6.61
N GLN A 476 25.05 -12.62 6.84
CA GLN A 476 24.74 -13.13 8.18
C GLN A 476 25.98 -13.65 8.90
N VAL A 477 26.94 -14.19 8.16
CA VAL A 477 28.20 -14.73 8.70
C VAL A 477 29.39 -13.81 8.43
N GLY A 478 29.18 -12.64 7.82
CA GLY A 478 30.22 -11.67 7.54
C GLY A 478 31.10 -11.99 6.32
N ALA A 479 30.66 -12.93 5.46
CA ALA A 479 31.34 -13.22 4.21
C ALA A 479 30.90 -12.23 3.12
N GLN A 480 31.85 -11.86 2.27
CA GLN A 480 31.62 -10.90 1.18
C GLN A 480 32.42 -11.24 -0.08
N LEU A 481 31.91 -10.78 -1.20
CA LEU A 481 32.58 -10.84 -2.48
C LEU A 481 32.84 -9.41 -2.96
N VAL A 482 34.10 -9.05 -3.11
CA VAL A 482 34.52 -7.69 -3.46
C VAL A 482 35.02 -7.69 -4.90
N ALA A 483 34.44 -6.85 -5.76
CA ALA A 483 34.86 -6.70 -7.13
C ALA A 483 36.33 -6.17 -7.22
N VAL A 484 37.14 -6.75 -8.08
CA VAL A 484 38.55 -6.37 -8.30
C VAL A 484 38.70 -5.74 -9.67
N SER A 485 38.23 -6.40 -10.72
CA SER A 485 38.28 -5.89 -12.09
C SER A 485 37.20 -6.48 -12.96
N SER A 486 36.79 -5.74 -13.99
CA SER A 486 35.83 -6.20 -15.00
C SER A 486 36.30 -5.73 -16.38
N ALA A 487 36.22 -6.63 -17.36
CA ALA A 487 36.49 -6.40 -18.77
C ALA A 487 35.48 -7.23 -19.60
N PRO A 488 35.32 -6.96 -20.90
CA PRO A 488 34.50 -7.81 -21.75
C PRO A 488 34.88 -9.28 -21.61
N GLY A 489 33.91 -10.13 -21.33
CA GLY A 489 34.10 -11.57 -21.16
C GLY A 489 34.84 -12.02 -19.88
N ARG A 490 35.21 -11.09 -18.98
CA ARG A 490 35.95 -11.46 -17.78
C ARG A 490 35.67 -10.54 -16.61
N THR A 491 35.30 -11.12 -15.47
CA THR A 491 35.19 -10.40 -14.18
C THR A 491 35.97 -11.15 -13.09
N VAL A 492 36.71 -10.39 -12.29
CA VAL A 492 37.46 -10.90 -11.15
C VAL A 492 36.95 -10.26 -9.89
N ALA A 493 36.71 -11.06 -8.89
CA ALA A 493 36.30 -10.63 -7.55
C ALA A 493 37.09 -11.39 -6.49
N ARG A 494 37.09 -10.89 -5.27
CA ARG A 494 37.76 -11.49 -4.12
C ARG A 494 36.71 -11.91 -3.09
N PHE A 495 36.63 -13.20 -2.87
CA PHE A 495 35.91 -13.75 -1.71
C PHE A 495 36.72 -13.48 -0.44
N ARG A 496 36.12 -12.90 0.55
CA ARG A 496 36.74 -12.66 1.87
C ARG A 496 35.76 -12.98 2.96
N TRP A 497 36.23 -13.77 3.90
CA TRP A 497 35.45 -14.12 5.09
C TRP A 497 36.35 -14.18 6.33
N GLN A 498 36.11 -13.30 7.28
CA GLN A 498 36.67 -13.41 8.61
C GLN A 498 35.70 -14.25 9.45
N VAL A 499 36.14 -15.45 9.79
CA VAL A 499 35.33 -16.43 10.55
C VAL A 499 35.17 -15.96 11.95
N ASP A 500 33.96 -15.74 12.40
CA ASP A 500 33.63 -15.30 13.76
C ASP A 500 32.54 -16.18 14.38
N CYS A 501 32.10 -15.82 15.57
CA CYS A 501 31.10 -16.58 16.32
C CYS A 501 29.78 -16.85 15.55
N ARG A 502 29.41 -16.02 14.59
CA ARG A 502 28.20 -16.22 13.77
C ARG A 502 28.25 -17.49 12.92
N ALA A 503 29.47 -17.99 12.69
CA ALA A 503 29.66 -19.18 11.87
C ALA A 503 29.58 -20.51 12.68
N VAL A 504 29.71 -20.43 13.98
CA VAL A 504 29.90 -21.65 14.86
C VAL A 504 28.64 -22.52 14.91
N GLU A 505 27.43 -21.92 14.87
CA GLU A 505 26.18 -22.69 15.00
C GLU A 505 25.97 -23.69 13.88
N ARG A 506 26.28 -23.26 12.65
CA ARG A 506 26.04 -24.07 11.44
C ARG A 506 27.14 -25.10 11.21
N GLY A 507 28.37 -24.79 11.54
CA GLY A 507 29.55 -25.62 11.29
C GLY A 507 29.92 -25.71 9.81
N LEU A 508 29.11 -26.34 8.96
CA LEU A 508 29.32 -26.40 7.51
C LEU A 508 28.60 -25.26 6.80
N HIS A 509 29.35 -24.47 6.06
CA HIS A 509 28.86 -23.36 5.24
C HIS A 509 29.10 -23.66 3.77
N GLU A 510 28.03 -23.85 2.98
CA GLU A 510 28.11 -24.05 1.54
C GLU A 510 27.85 -22.70 0.83
N PHE A 511 28.94 -22.02 0.45
CA PHE A 511 28.87 -20.84 -0.37
C PHE A 511 28.68 -21.23 -1.84
N GLN A 512 27.91 -20.44 -2.57
CA GLN A 512 27.71 -20.57 -3.99
C GLN A 512 28.24 -19.31 -4.67
N LEU A 513 29.23 -19.47 -5.50
CA LEU A 513 29.79 -18.42 -6.35
C LEU A 513 29.14 -18.56 -7.73
N VAL A 514 28.35 -17.59 -8.13
CA VAL A 514 27.59 -17.61 -9.35
C VAL A 514 28.21 -16.61 -10.33
N ALA A 515 28.64 -17.09 -11.50
CA ALA A 515 28.94 -16.23 -12.63
C ALA A 515 27.72 -16.17 -13.53
N ALA A 516 27.20 -14.99 -13.77
CA ALA A 516 26.10 -14.78 -14.70
C ALA A 516 26.57 -13.87 -15.85
N ALA A 517 26.41 -14.33 -17.07
CA ALA A 517 26.55 -13.52 -18.26
C ALA A 517 25.18 -13.05 -18.70
N ASN A 518 25.10 -11.84 -19.20
CA ASN A 518 23.86 -11.26 -19.69
C ASN A 518 23.95 -11.06 -21.22
N PRO A 519 23.93 -12.13 -21.98
CA PRO A 519 23.85 -12.02 -23.41
C PRO A 519 22.46 -11.49 -23.73
N CYS A 520 22.37 -10.31 -24.23
CA CYS A 520 21.10 -9.84 -24.74
C CYS A 520 20.01 -9.49 -23.72
N GLN A 521 20.32 -9.20 -22.47
CA GLN A 521 19.40 -8.72 -21.40
C GLN A 521 18.12 -9.55 -21.13
N GLN A 522 17.93 -10.69 -21.79
CA GLN A 522 16.67 -11.45 -21.71
C GLN A 522 16.76 -12.81 -21.00
N ARG A 523 17.95 -13.38 -20.86
CA ARG A 523 18.13 -14.66 -20.15
C ARG A 523 19.54 -14.70 -19.57
N GLN A 524 19.64 -14.68 -18.26
CA GLN A 524 20.91 -14.88 -17.58
C GLN A 524 21.37 -16.33 -17.81
N ALA A 525 22.43 -16.48 -18.56
CA ALA A 525 23.20 -17.70 -18.56
C ALA A 525 24.10 -17.69 -17.32
N SER A 526 24.08 -18.75 -16.52
CA SER A 526 24.83 -18.77 -15.26
C SER A 526 25.53 -20.09 -15.03
N ALA A 527 26.71 -20.00 -14.42
CA ALA A 527 27.45 -21.15 -13.87
C ALA A 527 27.63 -20.94 -12.36
N THR A 528 27.62 -22.03 -11.61
CA THR A 528 27.76 -22.01 -10.16
C THR A 528 28.90 -22.88 -9.70
N LEU A 529 29.76 -22.35 -8.84
CA LEU A 529 30.83 -23.08 -8.15
C LEU A 529 30.48 -23.15 -6.66
N LEU A 530 30.51 -24.35 -6.08
CA LEU A 530 30.31 -24.56 -4.65
C LEU A 530 31.63 -24.42 -3.89
N LEU A 531 31.63 -23.64 -2.84
CA LEU A 531 32.75 -23.49 -1.89
C LEU A 531 32.27 -23.91 -0.49
N PRO A 532 32.36 -25.19 -0.13
CA PRO A 532 32.04 -25.65 1.21
C PRO A 532 33.18 -25.30 2.16
N VAL A 533 32.84 -24.71 3.30
CA VAL A 533 33.78 -24.37 4.39
C VAL A 533 33.25 -25.00 5.67
N GLN A 534 34.06 -25.84 6.29
CA GLN A 534 33.81 -26.45 7.60
C GLN A 534 34.47 -25.62 8.70
N VAL A 535 33.63 -24.99 9.51
CA VAL A 535 34.11 -24.26 10.70
C VAL A 535 34.16 -25.19 11.88
N ASN A 536 35.36 -25.40 12.40
CA ASN A 536 35.61 -26.20 13.58
C ASN A 536 35.71 -25.28 14.79
N TYR A 537 34.95 -25.61 15.81
CA TYR A 537 34.96 -24.87 17.06
C TYR A 537 34.93 -25.84 18.24
N ARG A 538 35.85 -25.67 19.19
CA ARG A 538 35.88 -26.41 20.46
C ARG A 538 35.95 -25.40 21.59
N ASN A 539 35.24 -25.68 22.63
CA ASN A 539 35.26 -24.92 23.87
C ASN A 539 35.23 -25.88 25.06
N THR A 540 36.08 -25.69 26.02
CA THR A 540 36.09 -26.43 27.28
C THR A 540 35.39 -25.58 28.34
N ALA A 541 34.44 -26.14 29.07
CA ALA A 541 33.72 -25.41 30.10
C ALA A 541 34.66 -24.93 31.20
N PRO A 542 34.54 -23.70 31.69
CA PRO A 542 35.33 -23.19 32.79
C PRO A 542 35.01 -23.93 34.08
N ARG A 543 35.92 -23.91 35.04
CA ARG A 543 35.74 -24.51 36.39
C ARG A 543 35.58 -23.42 37.42
N LEU A 544 34.49 -23.52 38.20
CA LEU A 544 34.21 -22.65 39.35
C LEU A 544 34.56 -23.36 40.66
N ALA A 545 35.53 -22.84 41.39
CA ALA A 545 35.82 -23.21 42.79
C ALA A 545 35.36 -22.07 43.70
N SER A 546 35.08 -22.36 44.96
CA SER A 546 34.75 -21.33 45.93
C SER A 546 35.02 -21.78 47.34
N THR A 547 35.21 -20.84 48.25
CA THR A 547 35.38 -21.07 49.71
C THR A 547 34.05 -21.26 50.43
N PHE A 548 32.90 -21.21 49.72
CA PHE A 548 31.63 -21.60 50.34
C PHE A 548 31.68 -23.07 50.81
N PRO A 549 30.94 -23.44 51.84
CA PRO A 549 30.79 -24.82 52.22
C PRO A 549 30.40 -25.70 51.03
N PRO A 550 30.87 -26.94 50.93
CA PRO A 550 30.54 -27.80 49.80
C PRO A 550 29.02 -27.99 49.69
N ALA A 551 28.51 -27.93 48.48
CA ALA A 551 27.11 -28.27 48.19
C ALA A 551 26.91 -29.78 48.37
N SER A 552 25.70 -30.20 48.73
CA SER A 552 25.34 -31.61 48.71
C SER A 552 25.52 -32.21 47.31
N PRO A 553 26.04 -33.41 47.21
CA PRO A 553 26.10 -34.11 45.92
C PRO A 553 24.71 -34.51 45.36
N ASN A 554 23.67 -34.46 46.21
CA ASN A 554 22.31 -34.72 45.80
C ASN A 554 21.63 -33.40 45.34
N PRO A 555 21.25 -33.27 44.06
CA PRO A 555 20.62 -32.05 43.56
C PRO A 555 19.25 -31.72 44.17
N ALA A 556 18.62 -32.69 44.84
CA ALA A 556 17.34 -32.49 45.53
C ALA A 556 17.51 -31.82 46.92
N ASP A 557 18.73 -31.75 47.43
CA ASP A 557 18.98 -31.08 48.71
C ASP A 557 19.00 -29.55 48.54
N PRO A 558 18.54 -28.81 49.55
CA PRO A 558 18.56 -27.36 49.47
C PRO A 558 20.00 -26.81 49.34
N PRO A 559 20.16 -25.66 48.67
CA PRO A 559 21.45 -24.98 48.59
C PRO A 559 22.05 -24.70 49.97
N VAL A 560 23.36 -24.54 50.00
CA VAL A 560 24.08 -24.16 51.21
C VAL A 560 23.48 -22.91 51.82
N LEU A 561 23.17 -22.95 53.10
CA LEU A 561 22.60 -21.82 53.84
C LEU A 561 23.64 -21.24 54.82
N ILE A 562 23.98 -19.98 54.64
CA ILE A 562 24.85 -19.17 55.49
C ILE A 562 23.96 -18.33 56.41
N ARG A 563 24.19 -18.44 57.75
CA ARG A 563 23.47 -17.64 58.73
C ARG A 563 24.43 -16.71 59.46
N LEU A 564 24.04 -15.44 59.62
CA LEU A 564 24.82 -14.45 60.37
C LEU A 564 23.90 -13.61 61.28
N PRO A 565 24.35 -13.22 62.45
CA PRO A 565 23.71 -12.19 63.22
C PRO A 565 23.83 -10.82 62.54
N ILE A 566 22.95 -9.89 62.86
CA ILE A 566 23.02 -8.53 62.33
C ILE A 566 24.39 -7.92 62.65
N GLY A 567 24.97 -7.25 61.62
CA GLY A 567 26.31 -6.69 61.70
C GLY A 567 27.43 -7.69 61.45
N GLY A 568 27.11 -9.02 61.40
CA GLY A 568 28.08 -10.05 61.04
C GLY A 568 28.51 -9.89 59.57
N VAL A 569 29.76 -10.24 59.31
CA VAL A 569 30.33 -10.18 57.94
C VAL A 569 30.73 -11.58 57.49
N TYR A 570 30.33 -11.98 56.32
CA TYR A 570 30.75 -13.21 55.65
C TYR A 570 31.51 -12.86 54.40
N GLU A 571 32.65 -13.48 54.18
CA GLU A 571 33.45 -13.32 52.97
C GLU A 571 33.67 -14.68 52.31
N ALA A 572 33.54 -14.69 50.99
CA ALA A 572 33.89 -15.86 50.20
C ALA A 572 34.72 -15.44 48.97
N THR A 573 35.64 -16.31 48.63
CA THR A 573 36.40 -16.21 47.38
C THR A 573 35.84 -17.21 46.38
N LEU A 574 35.68 -16.79 45.12
CA LEU A 574 35.31 -17.64 44.01
C LEU A 574 36.41 -17.56 42.95
N ASP A 575 36.96 -18.72 42.60
CA ASP A 575 38.03 -18.81 41.62
C ASP A 575 37.55 -19.53 40.39
N GLY A 576 37.61 -18.85 39.21
CA GLY A 576 37.34 -19.38 37.93
C GLY A 576 38.63 -19.71 37.17
N THR A 577 38.67 -20.86 36.53
CA THR A 577 39.79 -21.25 35.65
C THR A 577 39.25 -21.82 34.34
N ASP A 578 39.92 -21.53 33.23
CA ASP A 578 39.60 -22.03 31.92
C ASP A 578 40.84 -22.66 31.27
N ALA A 579 40.64 -23.85 30.65
CA ALA A 579 41.74 -24.61 30.04
C ALA A 579 42.17 -24.06 28.70
N ASP A 580 41.22 -23.39 28.01
CA ASP A 580 41.45 -22.78 26.67
C ASP A 580 42.03 -21.35 26.79
N LEU A 581 42.21 -20.88 28.04
CA LEU A 581 42.66 -19.53 28.38
C LEU A 581 41.70 -18.42 27.94
N ASP A 582 40.39 -18.75 27.83
CA ASP A 582 39.38 -17.80 27.47
C ASP A 582 39.14 -16.73 28.57
N GLY A 583 38.67 -15.60 28.15
CA GLY A 583 38.25 -14.53 29.07
C GLY A 583 37.08 -14.98 29.93
N LEU A 584 37.17 -14.86 31.24
CA LEU A 584 36.12 -15.28 32.17
C LEU A 584 35.35 -14.09 32.74
N THR A 585 34.05 -14.26 32.87
CA THR A 585 33.15 -13.31 33.56
C THR A 585 32.52 -14.02 34.75
N LEU A 586 32.72 -13.45 35.95
CA LEU A 586 32.12 -13.94 37.18
C LEU A 586 31.14 -12.91 37.72
N THR A 587 29.91 -13.35 37.92
CA THR A 587 28.79 -12.50 38.38
C THR A 587 28.10 -13.12 39.59
N ALA A 588 27.43 -12.28 40.37
CA ALA A 588 26.54 -12.69 41.45
C ALA A 588 25.21 -11.94 41.29
N VAL A 589 24.11 -12.65 41.34
CA VAL A 589 22.76 -12.08 41.18
C VAL A 589 21.83 -12.60 42.28
N GLY A 590 21.13 -11.71 42.96
CA GLY A 590 20.11 -12.07 43.95
C GLY A 590 18.78 -12.39 43.24
N THR A 591 18.07 -13.42 43.68
CA THR A 591 16.75 -13.77 43.22
C THR A 591 15.73 -12.81 43.82
N ASN A 592 15.13 -11.93 42.98
CA ASN A 592 14.14 -10.90 43.34
C ASN A 592 14.65 -9.78 44.27
N PHE A 593 15.96 -9.56 44.36
CA PHE A 593 16.53 -8.44 45.13
C PHE A 593 17.87 -7.98 44.54
N GLU A 594 18.22 -6.72 44.79
CA GLU A 594 19.52 -6.16 44.47
C GLU A 594 20.51 -6.47 45.59
N LEU A 595 21.69 -6.99 45.27
CA LEU A 595 22.71 -7.39 46.25
C LEU A 595 23.03 -6.27 47.23
N ALA A 596 23.26 -5.05 46.76
CA ALA A 596 23.61 -3.90 47.57
C ALA A 596 22.54 -3.56 48.63
N ALA A 597 21.26 -3.76 48.28
CA ALA A 597 20.14 -3.49 49.18
C ALA A 597 20.16 -4.44 50.42
N MET A 598 20.70 -5.65 50.24
CA MET A 598 20.81 -6.66 51.30
C MET A 598 22.19 -6.67 51.98
N GLY A 599 23.02 -5.65 51.74
CA GLY A 599 24.36 -5.55 52.29
C GLY A 599 25.37 -6.51 51.65
N MET A 600 25.10 -6.93 50.41
CA MET A 600 25.96 -7.84 49.65
C MET A 600 26.73 -7.07 48.58
N SER A 601 27.96 -7.48 48.33
CA SER A 601 28.78 -6.95 47.24
C SER A 601 29.65 -8.04 46.63
N MET A 602 29.89 -7.91 45.33
CA MET A 602 30.77 -8.78 44.57
C MET A 602 31.78 -7.94 43.81
N SER A 603 33.03 -8.26 43.90
CA SER A 603 34.09 -7.71 43.06
C SER A 603 34.87 -8.84 42.42
N SER A 604 35.26 -8.71 41.16
CA SER A 604 36.07 -9.71 40.48
C SER A 604 37.25 -9.07 39.76
N ARG A 605 38.34 -9.83 39.65
CA ARG A 605 39.52 -9.44 38.87
C ARG A 605 39.96 -10.64 38.05
N GLY A 606 40.01 -10.44 36.70
CA GLY A 606 40.37 -11.47 35.76
C GLY A 606 41.70 -11.26 35.09
N ALA A 607 42.27 -12.37 34.62
CA ALA A 607 43.38 -12.47 33.69
C ALA A 607 43.00 -13.53 32.64
N PRO A 608 43.68 -13.63 31.48
CA PRO A 608 43.42 -14.68 30.52
C PRO A 608 43.37 -16.07 31.19
N GLY A 609 42.32 -16.82 30.95
CA GLY A 609 42.10 -18.17 31.52
C GLY A 609 41.82 -18.22 33.02
N SER A 610 41.73 -17.11 33.72
CA SER A 610 41.43 -17.12 35.17
C SER A 610 40.69 -15.86 35.63
N THR A 611 39.88 -16.02 36.69
CA THR A 611 39.24 -14.90 37.38
C THR A 611 39.09 -15.25 38.87
N THR A 612 39.32 -14.26 39.72
CA THR A 612 39.07 -14.39 41.17
C THR A 612 38.05 -13.32 41.58
N GLY A 613 37.01 -13.74 42.26
CA GLY A 613 35.98 -12.90 42.83
C GLY A 613 35.98 -12.92 44.34
N LYS A 614 35.76 -11.76 44.96
CA LYS A 614 35.48 -11.63 46.37
C LYS A 614 34.03 -11.23 46.58
N PHE A 615 33.28 -12.09 47.23
CA PHE A 615 31.94 -11.82 47.71
C PHE A 615 31.96 -11.43 49.15
N VAL A 616 31.29 -10.40 49.54
CA VAL A 616 31.15 -9.92 50.93
C VAL A 616 29.67 -9.68 51.21
N TRP A 617 29.22 -10.24 52.33
CA TRP A 617 27.89 -10.00 52.86
C TRP A 617 27.97 -9.47 54.29
N GLN A 618 27.49 -8.27 54.53
CA GLN A 618 27.25 -7.72 55.86
C GLN A 618 25.75 -7.84 56.16
N ALA A 619 25.42 -8.70 57.13
CA ALA A 619 24.01 -8.94 57.45
C ALA A 619 23.37 -7.67 58.01
N THR A 620 22.34 -7.21 57.38
CA THR A 620 21.58 -5.99 57.74
C THR A 620 20.11 -6.30 58.01
N CYS A 621 19.42 -5.36 58.61
CA CYS A 621 17.98 -5.50 58.86
C CYS A 621 17.14 -5.64 57.57
N ALA A 622 17.62 -5.21 56.45
CA ALA A 622 16.92 -5.33 55.16
C ALA A 622 16.65 -6.79 54.76
N GLY A 623 17.52 -7.72 55.19
CA GLY A 623 17.37 -9.14 54.89
C GLY A 623 16.37 -9.88 55.80
N VAL A 624 15.89 -9.25 56.87
CA VAL A 624 14.97 -9.91 57.80
C VAL A 624 13.56 -10.05 57.20
N GLY A 625 13.06 -11.30 57.19
CA GLY A 625 11.73 -11.62 56.65
C GLY A 625 11.70 -11.89 55.14
N GLN A 626 12.85 -11.80 54.47
CA GLN A 626 13.02 -12.15 53.07
C GLN A 626 13.86 -13.45 52.89
N GLU A 627 14.06 -14.20 53.97
CA GLU A 627 14.89 -15.38 54.00
C GLU A 627 14.20 -16.62 53.40
N PRO A 628 14.95 -17.50 52.70
CA PRO A 628 16.39 -17.36 52.42
C PRO A 628 16.65 -16.39 51.27
N LEU A 629 17.65 -15.50 51.42
CA LEU A 629 18.13 -14.66 50.33
C LEU A 629 18.97 -15.55 49.40
N GLU A 630 18.43 -15.87 48.23
CA GLU A 630 19.09 -16.71 47.24
C GLU A 630 20.00 -15.88 46.34
N VAL A 631 21.28 -16.26 46.27
CA VAL A 631 22.26 -15.66 45.38
C VAL A 631 22.83 -16.72 44.44
N THR A 632 22.72 -16.45 43.15
CA THR A 632 23.33 -17.28 42.12
C THR A 632 24.63 -16.64 41.63
N PHE A 633 25.72 -17.38 41.81
CA PHE A 633 27.03 -17.05 41.27
C PHE A 633 27.21 -17.76 39.94
N THR A 634 27.54 -17.01 38.89
CA THR A 634 27.71 -17.54 37.54
C THR A 634 29.09 -17.21 37.02
N LEU A 635 29.82 -18.23 36.63
CA LEU A 635 31.06 -18.14 35.89
C LEU A 635 30.79 -18.52 34.42
N ALA A 636 31.06 -17.62 33.49
CA ALA A 636 30.94 -17.88 32.06
C ALA A 636 32.23 -17.49 31.33
N ASP A 637 32.60 -18.28 30.33
CA ASP A 637 33.62 -17.92 29.34
C ASP A 637 33.06 -16.94 28.31
N ASN A 638 33.89 -16.03 27.84
CA ASN A 638 33.52 -15.06 26.83
C ASN A 638 33.79 -15.62 25.42
N THR A 639 33.15 -16.73 25.08
CA THR A 639 33.39 -17.52 23.88
C THR A 639 32.15 -17.51 22.96
N CYS A 640 32.26 -18.13 21.78
CA CYS A 640 31.14 -18.24 20.85
C CYS A 640 30.02 -19.16 21.36
N ARG A 641 30.33 -20.09 22.24
CA ARG A 641 29.38 -20.99 22.92
C ARG A 641 29.70 -21.08 24.37
N PRO A 642 29.35 -20.09 25.18
CA PRO A 642 29.61 -20.07 26.59
C PRO A 642 28.93 -21.25 27.30
N VAL A 643 29.66 -21.90 28.20
CA VAL A 643 29.12 -22.97 29.04
C VAL A 643 29.17 -22.52 30.49
N PRO A 644 28.14 -21.82 30.99
CA PRO A 644 28.18 -21.22 32.31
C PRO A 644 28.18 -22.30 33.42
N GLN A 645 29.00 -22.08 34.45
CA GLN A 645 28.98 -22.83 35.68
C GLN A 645 28.29 -21.99 36.74
N GLN A 646 27.34 -22.58 37.45
CA GLN A 646 26.55 -21.86 38.44
C GLN A 646 26.68 -22.48 39.83
N ARG A 647 26.62 -21.62 40.85
CA ARG A 647 26.53 -22.01 42.23
C ARG A 647 25.48 -21.15 42.93
N VAL A 648 24.51 -21.81 43.54
CA VAL A 648 23.46 -21.16 44.35
C VAL A 648 23.82 -21.27 45.82
N VAL A 649 23.72 -20.16 46.53
CA VAL A 649 23.95 -20.09 48.01
C VAL A 649 22.83 -19.27 48.61
N HIS A 650 22.28 -19.77 49.69
CA HIS A 650 21.26 -19.12 50.49
C HIS A 650 21.88 -18.37 51.67
N PHE A 651 21.35 -17.23 52.00
CA PHE A 651 21.77 -16.40 53.11
C PHE A 651 20.57 -16.08 54.01
N ALA A 652 20.76 -16.07 55.32
CA ALA A 652 19.70 -15.72 56.25
C ALA A 652 20.26 -14.94 57.44
N VAL A 653 19.54 -13.94 57.89
CA VAL A 653 19.91 -13.20 59.09
C VAL A 653 19.49 -14.03 60.33
N GLU A 654 20.44 -14.28 61.21
CA GLU A 654 20.18 -14.99 62.47
C GLU A 654 19.40 -14.10 63.41
N ARG A 655 18.26 -14.62 63.88
CA ARG A 655 17.42 -13.91 64.82
C ARG A 655 17.89 -14.23 66.26
N PRO A 656 17.99 -13.23 67.15
CA PRO A 656 18.30 -13.49 68.54
C PRO A 656 17.20 -14.36 69.19
N THR A 657 17.62 -15.36 69.89
CA THR A 657 16.71 -16.19 70.75
C THR A 657 16.13 -15.32 71.83
N ALA A 658 14.84 -15.10 71.80
CA ALA A 658 14.13 -14.32 72.83
C ALA A 658 14.09 -15.20 74.11
N PRO A 659 14.60 -14.72 75.28
CA PRO A 659 14.38 -15.40 76.54
C PRO A 659 12.87 -15.47 76.85
N GLU A 660 12.46 -16.47 77.60
CA GLU A 660 11.07 -16.54 78.07
C GLU A 660 10.74 -15.27 78.90
N PHE A 661 9.73 -14.58 78.55
CA PHE A 661 9.33 -13.36 79.25
C PHE A 661 8.64 -13.72 80.58
N VAL A 662 9.36 -13.66 81.65
CA VAL A 662 8.82 -13.91 83.00
C VAL A 662 8.89 -12.62 83.80
N PRO A 663 7.74 -11.89 83.89
CA PRO A 663 7.69 -10.63 84.59
C PRO A 663 7.52 -10.85 86.10
N PRO A 664 8.22 -10.07 86.95
CA PRO A 664 7.94 -10.06 88.40
C PRO A 664 6.49 -9.54 88.61
N ASN A 665 5.80 -10.19 89.57
CA ASN A 665 4.42 -9.86 89.89
C ASN A 665 4.29 -9.11 91.24
N VAL A 666 5.41 -8.85 91.95
CA VAL A 666 5.43 -8.11 93.18
C VAL A 666 6.81 -7.44 93.40
N PHE A 667 6.81 -6.28 94.02
CA PHE A 667 8.00 -5.61 94.45
C PHE A 667 7.73 -4.86 95.74
N THR A 668 8.79 -4.63 96.57
CA THR A 668 8.71 -4.10 97.94
C THR A 668 9.61 -2.85 98.02
N PRO A 669 9.12 -1.66 97.78
CA PRO A 669 9.94 -0.45 97.74
C PRO A 669 10.26 0.07 99.15
N ASN A 670 10.87 -0.75 99.98
CA ASN A 670 11.25 -0.50 101.39
C ASN A 670 12.70 -0.03 101.54
N ASN A 671 13.44 0.05 100.38
CA ASN A 671 14.83 0.49 100.32
C ASN A 671 15.88 -0.44 101.03
N ASP A 672 15.58 -1.75 101.04
CA ASP A 672 16.48 -2.76 101.58
C ASP A 672 17.46 -3.35 100.58
N GLY A 673 17.41 -2.89 99.36
CA GLY A 673 18.23 -3.33 98.22
C GLY A 673 17.75 -4.62 97.56
N ARG A 674 16.53 -5.10 97.89
CA ARG A 674 15.92 -6.28 97.29
C ARG A 674 14.50 -5.97 96.82
N ASN A 675 14.23 -6.20 95.51
CA ASN A 675 12.94 -5.95 94.92
C ASN A 675 12.36 -4.54 95.16
N ASP A 676 13.20 -3.54 95.34
CA ASP A 676 12.79 -2.16 95.54
C ASP A 676 12.16 -1.49 94.32
N TYR A 677 12.33 -2.11 93.18
CA TYR A 677 11.89 -1.60 91.91
C TYR A 677 11.13 -2.66 91.16
N PHE A 678 10.10 -2.25 90.45
CA PHE A 678 9.53 -3.00 89.34
C PHE A 678 10.39 -2.76 88.09
N GLU A 679 10.99 -3.79 87.59
CA GLU A 679 11.77 -3.82 86.35
C GLU A 679 11.48 -5.13 85.62
N LEU A 680 11.70 -5.15 84.30
CA LEU A 680 11.41 -6.27 83.42
C LEU A 680 12.71 -6.75 82.73
N PRO A 681 13.58 -7.50 83.42
CA PRO A 681 14.89 -7.87 82.87
C PRO A 681 14.84 -8.85 81.70
N THR A 682 13.73 -9.60 81.58
CA THR A 682 13.58 -10.64 80.56
C THR A 682 12.75 -10.14 79.33
N LEU A 683 12.65 -8.83 79.09
CA LEU A 683 12.03 -8.30 77.90
C LEU A 683 12.73 -8.85 76.64
N PRO A 684 11.90 -9.21 75.58
CA PRO A 684 12.49 -9.63 74.30
C PRO A 684 13.51 -8.61 73.79
N PRO A 685 14.65 -9.03 73.25
CA PRO A 685 15.67 -8.11 72.78
C PRO A 685 15.18 -7.24 71.65
N ASP A 686 15.70 -6.01 71.50
CA ASP A 686 15.52 -5.18 70.36
C ASP A 686 16.19 -5.84 69.17
N PHE A 687 15.42 -5.88 68.05
CA PHE A 687 15.87 -6.49 66.82
C PHE A 687 15.27 -5.75 65.62
N CYS A 688 16.09 -5.05 64.85
CA CYS A 688 15.69 -4.23 63.71
C CYS A 688 14.60 -3.21 64.07
N GLU A 689 13.45 -3.30 63.38
CA GLU A 689 12.32 -2.42 63.62
C GLU A 689 11.54 -2.79 64.91
N GLN A 690 11.87 -3.92 65.51
CA GLN A 690 11.23 -4.46 66.73
C GLN A 690 11.92 -3.94 67.94
N ARG A 691 11.69 -2.71 68.36
CA ARG A 691 12.33 -2.06 69.51
C ARG A 691 11.34 -1.82 70.63
N PHE A 692 11.84 -1.89 71.85
CA PHE A 692 11.06 -1.44 72.99
C PHE A 692 10.65 0.02 72.77
N ALA A 693 9.34 0.30 72.90
CA ALA A 693 8.80 1.63 72.72
C ALA A 693 8.48 2.30 74.04
N SER A 694 7.74 1.60 74.91
CA SER A 694 7.42 2.15 76.23
C SER A 694 6.92 1.08 77.18
N VAL A 695 6.99 1.39 78.50
CA VAL A 695 6.24 0.75 79.53
C VAL A 695 5.34 1.78 80.22
N SER A 696 4.09 1.48 80.41
CA SER A 696 3.14 2.27 81.17
C SER A 696 2.57 1.44 82.32
N VAL A 697 2.45 2.03 83.51
CA VAL A 697 1.83 1.36 84.68
C VAL A 697 0.57 2.15 85.04
N PHE A 698 -0.51 1.43 85.30
CA PHE A 698 -1.83 1.97 85.60
C PHE A 698 -2.34 1.48 86.94
N SER A 699 -3.03 2.35 87.68
CA SER A 699 -3.81 1.98 88.82
C SER A 699 -5.00 1.09 88.49
N ARG A 700 -5.63 0.45 89.43
CA ARG A 700 -6.89 -0.34 89.24
C ARG A 700 -8.03 0.47 88.63
N TRP A 701 -7.93 1.78 88.63
CA TRP A 701 -8.93 2.70 88.09
C TRP A 701 -8.57 3.15 86.68
N GLY A 702 -7.51 2.60 86.11
CA GLY A 702 -7.05 2.97 84.73
C GLY A 702 -6.21 4.24 84.68
N ASN A 703 -5.95 4.92 85.79
CA ASN A 703 -5.09 6.10 85.79
C ASN A 703 -3.62 5.67 85.65
N LYS A 704 -2.90 6.29 84.67
CA LYS A 704 -1.48 6.05 84.46
C LYS A 704 -0.67 6.66 85.61
N VAL A 705 0.11 5.83 86.27
CA VAL A 705 0.90 6.22 87.43
C VAL A 705 2.42 6.25 87.17
N TYR A 706 2.82 5.57 86.08
CA TYR A 706 4.21 5.58 85.64
C TYR A 706 4.29 5.33 84.14
N GLN A 707 5.29 5.90 83.52
CA GLN A 707 5.64 5.65 82.13
C GLN A 707 7.12 5.87 81.93
N SER A 708 7.73 5.01 81.08
CA SER A 708 9.12 5.13 80.71
C SER A 708 9.30 4.66 79.24
N ALA A 709 10.12 5.36 78.48
CA ALA A 709 10.64 4.90 77.18
C ALA A 709 12.04 4.24 77.30
N ASP A 710 12.57 4.19 78.51
CA ASP A 710 13.82 3.51 78.76
C ASP A 710 13.59 2.02 78.99
N ARG A 711 14.21 1.16 78.22
CA ARG A 711 14.12 -0.29 78.35
C ARG A 711 14.62 -0.79 79.74
N ALA A 712 15.62 -0.07 80.33
CA ALA A 712 16.16 -0.38 81.62
C ALA A 712 15.39 0.34 82.75
N PHE A 713 14.11 0.67 82.51
CA PHE A 713 13.29 1.36 83.52
C PHE A 713 13.28 0.69 84.87
N ARG A 714 13.18 1.49 85.90
CA ARG A 714 12.99 1.05 87.31
C ARG A 714 11.90 1.93 87.93
N TRP A 715 10.80 1.29 88.28
CA TRP A 715 9.70 1.98 88.97
C TRP A 715 9.73 1.61 90.44
N ASN A 716 9.88 2.61 91.28
CA ASN A 716 9.99 2.45 92.70
C ASN A 716 8.68 2.65 93.50
N GLY A 717 7.52 2.73 92.81
CA GLY A 717 6.22 2.90 93.42
C GLY A 717 6.08 4.17 94.29
N LYS A 718 6.95 5.16 94.11
CA LYS A 718 6.88 6.41 94.90
C LYS A 718 5.60 7.21 94.55
N GLY A 719 4.82 7.56 95.61
CA GLY A 719 3.67 8.37 95.50
C GLY A 719 2.38 7.62 95.10
N VAL A 720 2.43 6.28 95.10
CA VAL A 720 1.24 5.47 94.85
C VAL A 720 0.96 4.59 96.12
N PRO A 721 -0.32 4.28 96.43
CA PRO A 721 -0.70 3.38 97.53
C PRO A 721 -0.24 1.93 97.26
N GLU A 722 -0.14 1.16 98.32
CA GLU A 722 0.00 -0.30 98.20
C GLU A 722 -1.19 -0.91 97.46
N GLY A 723 -0.90 -1.98 96.67
CA GLY A 723 -1.93 -2.67 95.94
C GLY A 723 -1.54 -3.13 94.54
N VAL A 724 -2.49 -3.62 93.76
CA VAL A 724 -2.25 -4.17 92.43
C VAL A 724 -2.31 -3.08 91.40
N TYR A 725 -1.32 -3.05 90.54
CA TYR A 725 -1.19 -2.20 89.36
C TYR A 725 -1.13 -3.03 88.09
N TYR A 726 -1.47 -2.44 86.97
CA TYR A 726 -1.45 -3.06 85.67
C TYR A 726 -0.35 -2.40 84.85
N TYR A 727 0.46 -3.20 84.14
CA TYR A 727 1.47 -2.66 83.24
C TYR A 727 1.20 -3.06 81.81
N LEU A 728 1.57 -2.20 80.90
CA LEU A 728 1.55 -2.38 79.47
C LEU A 728 2.95 -2.02 78.95
N VAL A 729 3.59 -3.00 78.28
CA VAL A 729 4.84 -2.81 77.55
C VAL A 729 4.48 -2.80 76.08
N GLU A 730 4.93 -1.82 75.33
CA GLU A 730 4.73 -1.68 73.90
C GLU A 730 6.04 -1.69 73.15
N TYR A 731 6.05 -2.32 71.98
CA TYR A 731 7.14 -2.33 71.01
C TYR A 731 6.71 -1.55 69.76
N THR A 732 7.70 -1.07 69.00
CA THR A 732 7.52 -0.28 67.78
C THR A 732 6.77 -1.02 66.66
N ASP A 733 6.70 -2.34 66.70
CA ASP A 733 6.00 -3.22 65.77
C ASP A 733 4.56 -3.56 66.18
N GLY A 734 4.07 -2.93 67.23
CA GLY A 734 2.68 -3.14 67.74
C GLY A 734 2.54 -4.32 68.69
N ARG A 735 3.58 -5.12 68.97
CA ARG A 735 3.54 -6.14 70.01
C ARG A 735 3.41 -5.46 71.38
N SER A 736 2.63 -6.07 72.24
CA SER A 736 2.47 -5.59 73.61
C SER A 736 2.45 -6.73 74.57
N PHE A 737 2.98 -6.48 75.80
CA PHE A 737 2.90 -7.38 76.92
C PHE A 737 2.19 -6.65 78.06
N LYS A 738 1.25 -7.32 78.68
CA LYS A 738 0.47 -6.77 79.80
C LYS A 738 0.43 -7.75 80.98
N GLY A 739 0.36 -7.21 82.11
CA GLY A 739 0.25 -7.99 83.30
C GLY A 739 -0.03 -7.14 84.56
N THR A 740 0.08 -7.74 85.69
CA THR A 740 -0.11 -7.08 86.98
C THR A 740 1.18 -7.11 87.83
N VAL A 741 1.36 -6.06 88.59
CA VAL A 741 2.42 -6.00 89.60
C VAL A 741 1.84 -5.48 90.91
N THR A 742 2.18 -6.08 92.03
CA THR A 742 1.73 -5.69 93.37
C THR A 742 2.84 -4.89 94.08
N VAL A 743 2.44 -3.71 94.60
CA VAL A 743 3.30 -2.92 95.49
C VAL A 743 2.95 -3.29 96.90
N ILE A 744 3.97 -3.81 97.64
CA ILE A 744 3.87 -4.19 99.03
C ILE A 744 4.88 -3.35 99.76
N PRO A 745 4.51 -2.71 100.90
CA PRO A 745 5.45 -1.85 101.68
C PRO A 745 6.66 -2.56 102.29
#